data_3673c06307cafa3d0907c792c185b185
#
_entry.id   3673c06307cafa3d0907c792c185b185
#
_cell.length_a   1.000
_cell.length_b   1.000
_cell.length_c   1.000
_cell.angle_alpha   90.00
_cell.angle_beta   90.00
_cell.angle_gamma   90.00
#
_symmetry.space_group_name_H-M   'P 1'
#
loop_
_entity.id
_entity.type
_entity.pdbx_description
1 polymer ?
#
loop_
_entity_poly.entity_id
_entity_poly.type
_entity_poly.pdbx_seq_one_letter_code
_entity_poly.pdbx_strand_id
1 'polypeptide(L)'
;MHRIYHIKPYIICQSKSGRGLWGFVCALLISLFLLSACSSTKFVGEDEYLLADAKVKTEDKTVKASSLKGVLRQKPNSRWFNLYKAPLHIYSLSRRDTTRHRRWNRMLRRLGEAPVIYDSVQTELSVRALEQALQSKGYLHARATSTTEVTGKKKKRVTYTLLPGARHYIDSLSYEFDNDEIERIVRADSQAFKLHRGLPLDLSLLSAERDRIISLLGEKGRYGLHKEYISYRADTLTGSTGAVLTLRFKKPAGTDERAYKERHFSNVNIYEGNEEDEDEAVFYRGLTFHLGRRKTMNKRVYFNHILPARDSLYKETMIQGTYAALGSLPCVASSNIRIRENAAPDSTLDADISVKFNKPHTVGMELEGTNTAGDFGVAASVNYANRNLFRGAEVLSLKLRGAYEAITGLEGYDGRNYLEWNAEASLKFPSLLVPFLPIQRGKRIKASSEVTVVFSSQNRPEFHRRVLTGSWAYQWSKITKPRVRHRFDLLNLNYIFMPVISETFRNEYLSGDDPRYGILRYSYEDLFIMKMGYGFTFNSLRSNSTTGLYQTNGYQIKVNVETAGNLLYGISKLTHAHRSATKDAYTFLGIAYSQYARLDFDFSKSIVFTDRASMAIHAAFGIAQPYGNSTILPYERRYFAGGANSVRGWSVRGLGPGTFKGKDGKIDFINQTGNLKLDLSVEWRAQLFWKLHGAFFLDAGNIWNTRKYADQPGGEFRFNKFYRQIAAAYGVGLRLNFDYFILRLDGGMKAVNPTEGEERYPLIHPNFSRDFTLHFAVGLPF
;
A
#
# COMPACT_ATOMS: atom_id res chain seq x y z
N MET A 1 -19.93 -66.55 18.16
CA MET A 1 -18.90 -67.09 17.25
C MET A 1 -18.45 -66.06 16.26
N HIS A 2 -17.18 -65.83 16.34
CA HIS A 2 -16.22 -65.27 15.37
C HIS A 2 -16.21 -63.78 15.07
N ARG A 3 -15.22 -63.11 15.71
CA ARG A 3 -13.92 -62.55 15.25
C ARG A 3 -14.11 -61.26 14.43
N ILE A 4 -13.98 -60.10 15.05
CA ILE A 4 -12.84 -59.21 15.32
C ILE A 4 -11.83 -59.13 14.14
N TYR A 5 -11.79 -58.00 13.44
CA TYR A 5 -10.56 -57.45 12.90
C TYR A 5 -10.45 -55.98 13.28
N HIS A 6 -9.56 -55.73 14.26
CA HIS A 6 -8.96 -54.44 14.52
C HIS A 6 -8.02 -54.09 13.37
N ILE A 7 -8.21 -52.94 12.76
CA ILE A 7 -7.15 -52.28 12.02
C ILE A 7 -6.90 -50.91 12.70
N LYS A 8 -5.84 -50.87 13.49
CA LYS A 8 -5.24 -49.59 13.96
C LYS A 8 -4.53 -48.93 12.80
N PRO A 9 -4.69 -47.64 12.56
CA PRO A 9 -3.72 -46.89 11.83
C PRO A 9 -2.71 -46.26 12.83
N TYR A 10 -1.60 -46.94 13.00
CA TYR A 10 -0.39 -46.32 13.52
C TYR A 10 0.30 -45.58 12.37
N ILE A 11 0.27 -44.25 12.37
CA ILE A 11 1.36 -43.44 11.81
C ILE A 11 1.61 -42.30 12.81
N ILE A 12 2.27 -42.64 13.91
CA ILE A 12 3.00 -41.67 14.71
C ILE A 12 4.41 -41.62 14.12
N CYS A 13 4.67 -40.64 13.32
CA CYS A 13 6.03 -40.31 12.94
C CYS A 13 6.68 -39.53 14.10
N GLN A 14 7.22 -40.23 15.08
CA GLN A 14 8.19 -39.68 16.02
C GLN A 14 9.48 -39.43 15.25
N SER A 15 9.66 -38.22 14.74
CA SER A 15 10.98 -37.76 14.26
C SER A 15 11.85 -37.41 15.45
N LYS A 16 12.88 -38.22 15.69
CA LYS A 16 14.00 -37.89 16.58
C LYS A 16 14.62 -36.57 16.11
N SER A 17 14.34 -35.51 16.86
CA SER A 17 14.77 -34.13 16.62
C SER A 17 16.29 -34.01 16.71
N GLY A 18 16.91 -33.48 15.74
CA GLY A 18 18.32 -33.13 15.66
C GLY A 18 18.97 -33.50 14.32
N ARG A 19 18.58 -34.61 13.70
CA ARG A 19 19.12 -35.03 12.41
C ARG A 19 18.41 -34.40 11.19
N GLY A 20 17.17 -33.95 11.34
CA GLY A 20 16.37 -33.37 10.23
C GLY A 20 16.84 -31.99 9.80
N LEU A 21 17.21 -31.11 10.73
CA LEU A 21 17.67 -29.75 10.40
C LEU A 21 19.05 -29.78 9.76
N TRP A 22 19.97 -30.60 10.29
CA TRP A 22 21.27 -30.85 9.65
C TRP A 22 21.10 -31.48 8.28
N GLY A 23 20.15 -32.41 8.12
CA GLY A 23 19.78 -32.98 6.82
C GLY A 23 19.24 -31.95 5.83
N PHE A 24 18.39 -31.01 6.29
CA PHE A 24 17.86 -29.95 5.45
C PHE A 24 18.92 -28.90 5.12
N VAL A 25 19.73 -28.49 6.09
CA VAL A 25 20.87 -27.58 5.88
C VAL A 25 21.93 -28.23 5.00
N CYS A 26 22.24 -29.50 5.22
CA CYS A 26 23.10 -30.27 4.32
C CYS A 26 22.52 -30.46 2.92
N ALA A 27 21.22 -30.73 2.79
CA ALA A 27 20.56 -30.80 1.49
C ALA A 27 20.54 -29.44 0.78
N LEU A 28 20.33 -28.34 1.52
CA LEU A 28 20.42 -26.97 0.98
C LEU A 28 21.86 -26.62 0.59
N LEU A 29 22.84 -26.98 1.42
CA LEU A 29 24.26 -26.78 1.12
C LEU A 29 24.72 -27.69 -0.03
N ILE A 30 24.27 -28.93 -0.11
CA ILE A 30 24.51 -29.85 -1.21
C ILE A 30 23.87 -29.34 -2.48
N SER A 31 22.63 -28.81 -2.43
CA SER A 31 21.97 -28.18 -3.58
C SER A 31 22.70 -26.92 -4.05
N LEU A 32 23.22 -26.11 -3.13
CA LEU A 32 24.09 -24.96 -3.42
C LEU A 32 25.45 -25.41 -4.00
N PHE A 33 26.02 -26.50 -3.49
CA PHE A 33 27.27 -27.10 -4.02
C PHE A 33 27.04 -27.72 -5.40
N LEU A 34 25.93 -28.40 -5.65
CA LEU A 34 25.57 -28.94 -6.96
C LEU A 34 25.30 -27.84 -7.99
N LEU A 35 24.76 -26.68 -7.55
CA LEU A 35 24.62 -25.50 -8.39
C LEU A 35 25.97 -24.86 -8.73
N SER A 36 27.00 -24.98 -7.89
CA SER A 36 28.34 -24.46 -8.19
C SER A 36 29.17 -25.34 -9.15
N ALA A 37 28.82 -26.61 -9.32
CA ALA A 37 29.47 -27.52 -10.24
C ALA A 37 29.14 -27.26 -11.73
N CYS A 38 28.06 -26.51 -12.04
CA CYS A 38 27.72 -26.15 -13.40
C CYS A 38 28.53 -24.94 -13.88
N SER A 39 29.30 -25.10 -14.96
CA SER A 39 30.05 -24.01 -15.57
C SER A 39 29.16 -22.88 -16.03
N SER A 40 29.29 -21.70 -15.41
CA SER A 40 28.58 -20.47 -15.79
C SER A 40 28.86 -19.99 -17.22
N THR A 41 29.84 -20.60 -17.89
CA THR A 41 30.28 -20.26 -19.26
C THR A 41 29.83 -21.30 -20.28
N LYS A 42 28.94 -22.24 -19.92
CA LYS A 42 28.48 -23.33 -20.80
C LYS A 42 27.87 -22.84 -22.11
N PHE A 43 27.19 -21.70 -22.11
CA PHE A 43 26.53 -21.11 -23.27
C PHE A 43 27.28 -19.90 -23.85
N VAL A 44 28.53 -19.73 -23.50
CA VAL A 44 29.43 -18.72 -24.08
C VAL A 44 30.17 -19.34 -25.25
N GLY A 45 30.16 -18.68 -26.41
CA GLY A 45 30.82 -19.11 -27.61
C GLY A 45 32.34 -19.29 -27.45
N GLU A 46 33.03 -19.82 -28.48
CA GLU A 46 34.48 -20.10 -28.37
C GLU A 46 35.30 -18.82 -28.25
N ASP A 47 34.95 -17.81 -29.01
CA ASP A 47 35.62 -16.49 -29.04
C ASP A 47 34.92 -15.43 -28.19
N GLU A 48 33.90 -15.81 -27.41
CA GLU A 48 33.13 -14.93 -26.59
C GLU A 48 33.53 -14.98 -25.11
N TYR A 49 33.25 -13.90 -24.40
CA TYR A 49 33.49 -13.79 -22.97
C TYR A 49 32.21 -13.43 -22.21
N LEU A 50 31.95 -14.10 -21.10
CA LEU A 50 30.91 -13.73 -20.17
C LEU A 50 31.29 -12.42 -19.44
N LEU A 51 30.39 -11.45 -19.41
CA LEU A 51 30.54 -10.26 -18.55
C LEU A 51 30.39 -10.67 -17.08
N ALA A 52 31.51 -10.95 -16.43
CA ALA A 52 31.52 -11.44 -15.08
C ALA A 52 31.14 -10.36 -14.05
N ASP A 53 31.61 -9.13 -14.26
CA ASP A 53 31.35 -8.00 -13.39
C ASP A 53 31.52 -6.67 -14.15
N ALA A 54 30.79 -5.64 -13.70
CA ALA A 54 30.93 -4.27 -14.18
C ALA A 54 31.05 -3.35 -12.95
N LYS A 55 32.24 -2.83 -12.72
CA LYS A 55 32.54 -1.96 -11.58
C LYS A 55 32.65 -0.52 -12.05
N VAL A 56 32.03 0.38 -11.30
CA VAL A 56 32.24 1.82 -11.48
C VAL A 56 33.05 2.31 -10.29
N LYS A 57 34.20 2.88 -10.55
CA LYS A 57 35.13 3.42 -9.54
C LYS A 57 35.31 4.92 -9.76
N THR A 58 35.52 5.64 -8.69
CA THR A 58 35.93 7.03 -8.69
C THR A 58 36.79 7.28 -7.45
N GLU A 59 37.76 8.14 -7.58
CA GLU A 59 38.59 8.63 -6.46
C GLU A 59 37.93 9.82 -5.75
N ASP A 60 37.01 10.47 -6.45
CA ASP A 60 36.26 11.61 -5.89
C ASP A 60 35.12 11.12 -4.98
N LYS A 61 35.22 11.47 -3.69
CA LYS A 61 34.23 11.12 -2.66
C LYS A 61 32.88 11.84 -2.87
N THR A 62 32.83 12.93 -3.66
CA THR A 62 31.59 13.68 -3.93
C THR A 62 30.69 12.94 -4.93
N VAL A 63 31.25 12.04 -5.73
CA VAL A 63 30.52 11.25 -6.70
C VAL A 63 30.18 9.87 -6.15
N LYS A 64 28.90 9.59 -5.97
CA LYS A 64 28.44 8.24 -5.59
C LYS A 64 28.45 7.32 -6.82
N ALA A 65 29.51 6.55 -7.01
CA ALA A 65 29.65 5.61 -8.11
C ALA A 65 28.47 4.61 -8.22
N SER A 66 27.85 4.26 -7.09
CA SER A 66 26.68 3.36 -7.07
C SER A 66 25.46 3.94 -7.80
N SER A 67 25.25 5.27 -7.76
CA SER A 67 24.13 5.93 -8.43
C SER A 67 24.26 5.95 -9.95
N LEU A 68 25.48 5.78 -10.47
CA LEU A 68 25.77 5.77 -11.90
C LEU A 68 25.73 4.38 -12.53
N LYS A 69 25.68 3.30 -11.74
CA LYS A 69 25.53 1.93 -12.27
C LYS A 69 24.28 1.73 -13.12
N GLY A 70 23.23 2.51 -12.85
CA GLY A 70 21.99 2.48 -13.62
C GLY A 70 22.16 2.88 -15.08
N VAL A 71 23.15 3.75 -15.36
CA VAL A 71 23.42 4.34 -16.69
C VAL A 71 24.14 3.37 -17.63
N LEU A 72 24.80 2.32 -17.10
CA LEU A 72 25.52 1.34 -17.90
C LEU A 72 24.58 0.67 -18.92
N ARG A 73 25.00 0.64 -20.17
CA ARG A 73 24.28 0.00 -21.28
C ARG A 73 24.30 -1.52 -21.17
N GLN A 74 25.39 -2.08 -20.64
CA GLN A 74 25.53 -3.50 -20.41
C GLN A 74 25.75 -3.77 -18.92
N LYS A 75 24.88 -4.60 -18.34
CA LYS A 75 24.93 -4.98 -16.92
C LYS A 75 25.22 -6.46 -16.80
N PRO A 76 26.09 -6.90 -15.86
CA PRO A 76 26.34 -8.31 -15.65
C PRO A 76 25.08 -9.02 -15.12
N ASN A 77 25.06 -10.36 -15.27
CA ASN A 77 23.96 -11.17 -14.75
C ASN A 77 23.65 -10.88 -13.28
N SER A 78 22.38 -10.95 -12.95
CA SER A 78 21.84 -10.64 -11.63
C SER A 78 22.38 -11.59 -10.55
N ARG A 79 22.45 -11.08 -9.30
CA ARG A 79 22.89 -11.85 -8.14
C ARG A 79 21.79 -11.90 -7.10
N TRP A 80 21.55 -13.08 -6.52
CA TRP A 80 20.69 -13.20 -5.36
C TRP A 80 21.39 -12.55 -4.15
N PHE A 81 20.67 -11.70 -3.44
CA PHE A 81 21.17 -10.97 -2.26
C PHE A 81 22.53 -10.27 -2.49
N ASN A 82 22.82 -9.87 -3.74
CA ASN A 82 24.12 -9.32 -4.16
C ASN A 82 25.33 -10.29 -4.02
N LEU A 83 25.11 -11.55 -3.69
CA LEU A 83 26.19 -12.51 -3.44
C LEU A 83 26.38 -13.48 -4.61
N TYR A 84 25.37 -14.24 -4.98
CA TYR A 84 25.50 -15.39 -5.88
C TYR A 84 24.68 -15.25 -7.17
N LYS A 85 25.28 -15.58 -8.33
CA LYS A 85 24.63 -15.50 -9.65
C LYS A 85 23.72 -16.71 -9.93
N ALA A 86 22.82 -17.02 -9.02
CA ALA A 86 21.91 -18.15 -9.14
C ALA A 86 21.10 -18.18 -10.45
N PRO A 87 20.53 -17.06 -10.95
CA PRO A 87 19.79 -17.10 -12.23
C PRO A 87 20.62 -17.56 -13.41
N LEU A 88 21.90 -17.16 -13.49
CA LEU A 88 22.82 -17.63 -14.54
C LEU A 88 23.08 -19.13 -14.39
N HIS A 89 23.28 -19.63 -13.17
CA HIS A 89 23.49 -21.05 -12.93
C HIS A 89 22.23 -21.88 -13.25
N ILE A 90 21.04 -21.42 -12.91
CA ILE A 90 19.77 -22.07 -13.29
C ILE A 90 19.66 -22.18 -14.81
N TYR A 91 19.98 -21.12 -15.55
CA TYR A 91 20.02 -21.16 -17.00
C TYR A 91 21.02 -22.20 -17.51
N SER A 92 22.20 -22.26 -16.90
CA SER A 92 23.28 -23.17 -17.28
C SER A 92 22.98 -24.65 -17.05
N LEU A 93 22.00 -24.98 -16.20
CA LEU A 93 21.46 -26.35 -16.03
C LEU A 93 20.74 -26.83 -17.29
N SER A 94 20.22 -25.93 -18.12
CA SER A 94 19.56 -26.33 -19.36
C SER A 94 20.55 -26.99 -20.31
N ARG A 95 20.07 -27.83 -21.22
CA ARG A 95 20.90 -28.47 -22.25
C ARG A 95 21.04 -27.56 -23.48
N ARG A 96 22.14 -27.69 -24.22
CA ARG A 96 22.34 -26.99 -25.50
C ARG A 96 21.34 -27.49 -26.53
N ASP A 97 21.16 -28.81 -26.60
CA ASP A 97 20.13 -29.44 -27.44
C ASP A 97 18.73 -29.22 -26.85
N THR A 98 17.91 -28.48 -27.56
CA THR A 98 16.55 -28.12 -27.15
C THR A 98 15.51 -29.15 -27.57
N THR A 99 15.85 -30.12 -28.40
CA THR A 99 14.92 -31.13 -28.90
C THR A 99 14.57 -32.16 -27.83
N ARG A 100 15.55 -32.57 -27.01
CA ARG A 100 15.37 -33.46 -25.87
C ARG A 100 14.90 -32.70 -24.63
N HIS A 101 13.90 -33.24 -23.91
CA HIS A 101 13.35 -32.64 -22.68
C HIS A 101 12.85 -31.20 -22.85
N ARG A 102 12.17 -30.92 -23.96
CA ARG A 102 11.75 -29.56 -24.39
C ARG A 102 11.04 -28.73 -23.31
N ARG A 103 10.16 -29.36 -22.50
CA ARG A 103 9.44 -28.67 -21.41
C ARG A 103 10.37 -28.23 -20.29
N TRP A 104 11.27 -29.12 -19.84
CA TRP A 104 12.22 -28.86 -18.76
C TRP A 104 13.26 -27.81 -19.16
N ASN A 105 13.85 -27.91 -20.34
CA ASN A 105 14.79 -26.92 -20.87
C ASN A 105 14.14 -25.55 -21.01
N ARG A 106 12.90 -25.48 -21.49
CA ARG A 106 12.14 -24.22 -21.58
C ARG A 106 11.90 -23.61 -20.21
N MET A 107 11.54 -24.42 -19.21
CA MET A 107 11.34 -23.96 -17.83
C MET A 107 12.64 -23.39 -17.24
N LEU A 108 13.76 -24.11 -17.34
CA LEU A 108 15.06 -23.66 -16.82
C LEU A 108 15.53 -22.36 -17.49
N ARG A 109 15.36 -22.23 -18.80
CA ARG A 109 15.71 -20.99 -19.54
C ARG A 109 14.79 -19.83 -19.19
N ARG A 110 13.53 -20.09 -18.84
CA ARG A 110 12.58 -19.06 -18.41
C ARG A 110 12.81 -18.62 -16.95
N LEU A 111 13.22 -19.55 -16.09
CA LEU A 111 13.53 -19.26 -14.68
C LEU A 111 14.91 -18.64 -14.51
N GLY A 112 15.85 -19.03 -15.37
CA GLY A 112 17.22 -18.52 -15.35
C GLY A 112 17.39 -17.25 -16.18
N GLU A 113 18.59 -16.72 -16.15
CA GLU A 113 19.03 -15.56 -16.94
C GLU A 113 20.13 -16.00 -17.92
N ALA A 114 19.96 -15.70 -19.20
CA ALA A 114 20.96 -16.01 -20.20
C ALA A 114 22.31 -15.34 -19.89
N PRO A 115 23.44 -15.93 -20.24
CA PRO A 115 24.75 -15.31 -20.03
C PRO A 115 24.83 -13.99 -20.80
N VAL A 116 25.22 -12.94 -20.11
CA VAL A 116 25.50 -11.64 -20.74
C VAL A 116 26.89 -11.71 -21.36
N ILE A 117 26.94 -11.73 -22.69
CA ILE A 117 28.20 -11.75 -23.44
C ILE A 117 28.80 -10.35 -23.44
N TYR A 118 30.10 -10.28 -23.17
CA TYR A 118 30.83 -9.02 -23.23
C TYR A 118 30.82 -8.44 -24.65
N ASP A 119 30.47 -7.16 -24.75
CA ASP A 119 30.46 -6.40 -26.00
C ASP A 119 31.26 -5.11 -25.80
N SER A 120 32.27 -4.92 -26.65
CA SER A 120 33.15 -3.74 -26.62
C SER A 120 32.40 -2.46 -27.01
N VAL A 121 31.46 -2.54 -27.96
CA VAL A 121 30.66 -1.38 -28.40
C VAL A 121 29.76 -0.90 -27.25
N GLN A 122 29.10 -1.83 -26.58
CA GLN A 122 28.27 -1.48 -25.40
C GLN A 122 29.09 -0.92 -24.24
N THR A 123 30.36 -1.36 -24.13
CA THR A 123 31.28 -0.82 -23.13
C THR A 123 31.65 0.63 -23.46
N GLU A 124 31.95 0.94 -24.72
CA GLU A 124 32.23 2.30 -25.15
C GLU A 124 31.01 3.24 -25.00
N LEU A 125 29.84 2.75 -25.41
CA LEU A 125 28.57 3.47 -25.18
C LEU A 125 28.30 3.72 -23.70
N SER A 126 28.69 2.81 -22.81
CA SER A 126 28.59 3.00 -21.37
C SER A 126 29.55 4.07 -20.85
N VAL A 127 30.78 4.14 -21.42
CA VAL A 127 31.73 5.22 -21.09
C VAL A 127 31.11 6.58 -21.43
N ARG A 128 30.63 6.75 -22.66
CA ARG A 128 30.00 8.01 -23.11
C ARG A 128 28.77 8.36 -22.26
N ALA A 129 27.94 7.36 -21.92
CA ALA A 129 26.78 7.58 -21.07
C ALA A 129 27.14 7.99 -19.63
N LEU A 130 28.25 7.48 -19.08
CA LEU A 130 28.78 7.88 -17.77
C LEU A 130 29.31 9.32 -17.80
N GLU A 131 30.03 9.71 -18.85
CA GLU A 131 30.50 11.09 -19.05
C GLU A 131 29.32 12.05 -19.10
N GLN A 132 28.34 11.78 -19.97
CA GLN A 132 27.11 12.59 -20.05
C GLN A 132 26.36 12.70 -18.72
N ALA A 133 26.29 11.59 -17.97
CA ALA A 133 25.65 11.59 -16.66
C ALA A 133 26.42 12.44 -15.61
N LEU A 134 27.73 12.53 -15.72
CA LEU A 134 28.53 13.41 -14.88
C LEU A 134 28.43 14.87 -15.33
N GLN A 135 28.48 15.12 -16.63
CA GLN A 135 28.30 16.46 -17.20
C GLN A 135 26.94 17.05 -16.83
N SER A 136 25.88 16.23 -16.88
CA SER A 136 24.54 16.67 -16.45
C SER A 136 24.45 17.06 -14.97
N LYS A 137 25.42 16.65 -14.15
CA LYS A 137 25.54 16.99 -12.72
C LYS A 137 26.51 18.13 -12.44
N GLY A 138 27.04 18.79 -13.47
CA GLY A 138 27.94 19.95 -13.37
C GLY A 138 29.41 19.60 -13.42
N TYR A 139 29.82 18.37 -13.76
CA TYR A 139 31.20 17.99 -13.99
C TYR A 139 31.52 18.13 -15.48
N LEU A 140 31.62 19.36 -15.99
CA LEU A 140 31.64 19.64 -17.43
C LEU A 140 32.80 18.97 -18.18
N HIS A 141 33.96 18.80 -17.53
CA HIS A 141 35.15 18.17 -18.08
C HIS A 141 35.33 16.72 -17.67
N ALA A 142 34.21 16.08 -17.19
CA ALA A 142 34.26 14.69 -16.77
C ALA A 142 34.67 13.78 -17.92
N ARG A 143 35.58 12.87 -17.61
CA ARG A 143 36.00 11.78 -18.49
C ARG A 143 35.76 10.46 -17.78
N ALA A 144 35.52 9.43 -18.57
CA ALA A 144 35.45 8.08 -18.09
C ALA A 144 36.30 7.17 -18.98
N THR A 145 36.95 6.22 -18.36
CA THR A 145 37.76 5.20 -19.10
C THR A 145 37.27 3.82 -18.69
N SER A 146 37.47 2.85 -19.57
CA SER A 146 37.15 1.46 -19.25
C SER A 146 38.41 0.60 -19.38
N THR A 147 38.61 -0.30 -18.42
CA THR A 147 39.61 -1.33 -18.46
C THR A 147 38.95 -2.70 -18.40
N THR A 148 39.43 -3.64 -19.20
CA THR A 148 38.90 -4.99 -19.24
C THR A 148 39.93 -5.98 -18.77
N GLU A 149 39.58 -6.84 -17.85
CA GLU A 149 40.46 -7.88 -17.30
C GLU A 149 39.82 -9.25 -17.52
N VAL A 150 40.61 -10.23 -17.96
CA VAL A 150 40.20 -11.62 -18.01
C VAL A 150 40.36 -12.22 -16.61
N THR A 151 39.22 -12.54 -15.96
CA THR A 151 39.19 -13.01 -14.56
C THR A 151 39.05 -14.52 -14.44
N GLY A 152 39.02 -15.24 -15.53
CA GLY A 152 38.93 -16.70 -15.58
C GLY A 152 38.58 -17.22 -16.96
N LYS A 153 38.46 -18.54 -17.12
CA LYS A 153 38.16 -19.16 -18.42
C LYS A 153 36.87 -18.56 -18.99
N LYS A 154 36.98 -17.87 -20.13
CA LYS A 154 35.86 -17.17 -20.82
C LYS A 154 35.10 -16.16 -19.95
N LYS A 155 35.78 -15.44 -19.04
CA LYS A 155 35.16 -14.42 -18.19
C LYS A 155 35.94 -13.12 -18.25
N LYS A 156 35.23 -12.00 -18.49
CA LYS A 156 35.79 -10.65 -18.46
C LYS A 156 35.11 -9.81 -17.38
N ARG A 157 35.88 -8.97 -16.73
CA ARG A 157 35.43 -7.91 -15.85
C ARG A 157 35.70 -6.57 -16.54
N VAL A 158 34.71 -5.67 -16.50
CA VAL A 158 34.90 -4.30 -16.96
C VAL A 158 34.95 -3.39 -15.74
N THR A 159 35.96 -2.56 -15.65
CA THR A 159 36.06 -1.51 -14.63
C THR A 159 35.99 -0.15 -15.33
N TYR A 160 34.97 0.62 -15.03
CA TYR A 160 34.84 2.00 -15.48
C TYR A 160 35.43 2.91 -14.42
N THR A 161 36.48 3.64 -14.77
CA THR A 161 37.12 4.61 -13.90
C THR A 161 36.63 6.01 -14.30
N LEU A 162 36.01 6.68 -13.33
CA LEU A 162 35.48 8.03 -13.52
C LEU A 162 36.52 9.04 -13.07
N LEU A 163 36.78 10.00 -13.92
CA LEU A 163 37.60 11.19 -13.68
C LEU A 163 36.66 12.41 -13.76
N PRO A 164 35.94 12.75 -12.68
CA PRO A 164 34.92 13.79 -12.74
C PRO A 164 35.50 15.18 -13.04
N GLY A 165 36.70 15.43 -12.58
CA GLY A 165 37.24 16.78 -12.59
C GLY A 165 36.55 17.71 -11.59
N ALA A 166 36.76 18.99 -11.72
CA ALA A 166 36.13 19.97 -10.85
C ALA A 166 34.64 20.11 -11.17
N ARG A 167 33.80 20.15 -10.13
CA ARG A 167 32.37 20.40 -10.27
C ARG A 167 32.12 21.89 -10.40
N HIS A 168 31.32 22.29 -11.38
CA HIS A 168 30.95 23.67 -11.58
C HIS A 168 29.74 24.05 -10.76
N TYR A 169 29.77 25.27 -10.22
CA TYR A 169 28.73 25.86 -9.37
C TYR A 169 28.25 27.16 -9.96
N ILE A 170 27.03 27.55 -9.70
CA ILE A 170 26.47 28.82 -10.10
C ILE A 170 27.11 29.90 -9.22
N ASP A 171 27.97 30.75 -9.81
CA ASP A 171 28.60 31.90 -9.13
C ASP A 171 27.71 33.13 -9.20
N SER A 172 27.12 33.38 -10.37
CA SER A 172 26.15 34.45 -10.54
C SER A 172 24.97 33.95 -11.38
N LEU A 173 23.78 34.49 -11.12
CA LEU A 173 22.55 34.15 -11.82
C LEU A 173 21.90 35.43 -12.32
N SER A 174 21.71 35.55 -13.63
CA SER A 174 20.99 36.62 -14.27
C SER A 174 19.77 36.11 -15.04
N TYR A 175 18.82 37.00 -15.24
CA TYR A 175 17.58 36.73 -15.96
C TYR A 175 17.41 37.75 -17.08
N GLU A 176 17.24 37.26 -18.31
CA GLU A 176 16.91 38.07 -19.49
C GLU A 176 15.50 37.74 -19.93
N PHE A 177 14.61 38.70 -19.96
CA PHE A 177 13.23 38.55 -20.43
C PHE A 177 13.03 39.45 -21.65
N ASP A 178 12.24 38.99 -22.60
CA ASP A 178 11.78 39.77 -23.76
C ASP A 178 10.44 40.47 -23.50
N ASN A 179 9.85 40.30 -22.32
CA ASN A 179 8.58 40.87 -21.90
C ASN A 179 8.62 41.29 -20.43
N ASP A 180 8.40 42.58 -20.15
CA ASP A 180 8.47 43.18 -18.81
C ASP A 180 7.39 42.63 -17.84
N GLU A 181 6.23 42.23 -18.37
CA GLU A 181 5.17 41.70 -17.53
C GLU A 181 5.49 40.29 -17.04
N ILE A 182 6.05 39.47 -17.92
CA ILE A 182 6.53 38.09 -17.54
C ILE A 182 7.67 38.23 -16.51
N GLU A 183 8.58 39.18 -16.71
CA GLU A 183 9.65 39.44 -15.75
C GLU A 183 9.10 39.79 -14.37
N ARG A 184 8.14 40.72 -14.29
CA ARG A 184 7.50 41.11 -13.03
C ARG A 184 6.85 39.91 -12.31
N ILE A 185 6.12 39.06 -13.04
CA ILE A 185 5.45 37.87 -12.49
C ILE A 185 6.50 36.91 -11.90
N VAL A 186 7.56 36.63 -12.66
CA VAL A 186 8.57 35.64 -12.24
C VAL A 186 9.39 36.18 -11.05
N ARG A 187 9.77 37.48 -11.06
CA ARG A 187 10.53 38.10 -9.96
C ARG A 187 9.70 38.22 -8.68
N ALA A 188 8.39 38.45 -8.77
CA ALA A 188 7.51 38.46 -7.60
C ALA A 188 7.49 37.15 -6.81
N ASP A 189 7.82 36.04 -7.47
CA ASP A 189 7.89 34.69 -6.85
C ASP A 189 9.35 34.27 -6.53
N SER A 190 10.24 35.23 -6.31
CA SER A 190 11.68 34.98 -6.10
C SER A 190 12.00 34.03 -4.93
N GLN A 191 11.17 33.99 -3.90
CA GLN A 191 11.34 33.07 -2.78
C GLN A 191 11.19 31.58 -3.17
N ALA A 192 10.52 31.30 -4.27
CA ALA A 192 10.32 29.94 -4.77
C ALA A 192 11.38 29.52 -5.81
N PHE A 193 12.35 30.39 -6.13
CA PHE A 193 13.41 30.06 -7.08
C PHE A 193 14.18 28.83 -6.64
N LYS A 194 14.38 27.91 -7.57
CA LYS A 194 15.15 26.67 -7.33
C LYS A 194 16.63 26.85 -7.61
N LEU A 195 16.99 27.91 -8.31
CA LEU A 195 18.37 28.23 -8.65
C LEU A 195 18.86 29.34 -7.73
N HIS A 196 20.00 29.12 -7.08
CA HIS A 196 20.64 30.06 -6.19
C HIS A 196 22.17 30.02 -6.41
N ARG A 197 22.86 31.09 -6.08
CA ARG A 197 24.33 31.14 -6.03
C ARG A 197 24.85 30.00 -5.12
N GLY A 198 25.92 29.35 -5.54
CA GLY A 198 26.54 28.24 -4.80
C GLY A 198 25.92 26.85 -5.07
N LEU A 199 24.80 26.76 -5.79
CA LEU A 199 24.27 25.48 -6.23
C LEU A 199 25.11 24.91 -7.38
N PRO A 200 25.18 23.56 -7.46
CA PRO A 200 25.85 22.93 -8.60
C PRO A 200 25.11 23.22 -9.90
N LEU A 201 25.86 23.32 -11.00
CA LEU A 201 25.31 23.45 -12.35
C LEU A 201 24.73 22.09 -12.80
N ASP A 202 23.55 21.74 -12.29
CA ASP A 202 22.89 20.46 -12.52
C ASP A 202 21.69 20.65 -13.46
N LEU A 203 21.67 19.91 -14.58
CA LEU A 203 20.60 20.02 -15.57
C LEU A 203 19.23 19.69 -15.00
N SER A 204 19.15 18.85 -13.97
CA SER A 204 17.87 18.56 -13.30
C SER A 204 17.33 19.78 -12.54
N LEU A 205 18.18 20.57 -11.93
CA LEU A 205 17.81 21.83 -11.27
C LEU A 205 17.38 22.88 -12.29
N LEU A 206 18.12 22.98 -13.41
CA LEU A 206 17.76 23.88 -14.51
C LEU A 206 16.39 23.53 -15.09
N SER A 207 16.13 22.24 -15.35
CA SER A 207 14.83 21.77 -15.82
C SER A 207 13.73 22.03 -14.79
N ALA A 208 14.01 21.82 -13.51
CA ALA A 208 13.04 22.04 -12.45
C ALA A 208 12.65 23.52 -12.28
N GLU A 209 13.57 24.45 -12.58
CA GLU A 209 13.27 25.89 -12.60
C GLU A 209 12.43 26.27 -13.82
N ARG A 210 12.73 25.69 -15.01
CA ARG A 210 11.87 25.86 -16.19
C ARG A 210 10.44 25.39 -15.92
N ASP A 211 10.29 24.20 -15.30
CA ASP A 211 8.97 23.65 -14.92
C ASP A 211 8.25 24.57 -13.95
N ARG A 212 8.96 25.14 -12.97
CA ARG A 212 8.39 26.08 -12.01
C ARG A 212 7.87 27.36 -12.69
N ILE A 213 8.70 27.97 -13.54
CA ILE A 213 8.32 29.23 -14.23
C ILE A 213 7.11 28.99 -15.13
N ILE A 214 7.11 27.96 -15.96
CA ILE A 214 5.98 27.66 -16.85
C ILE A 214 4.71 27.38 -16.03
N SER A 215 4.82 26.61 -14.95
CA SER A 215 3.69 26.34 -14.06
C SER A 215 3.16 27.62 -13.40
N LEU A 216 4.06 28.51 -12.92
CA LEU A 216 3.68 29.81 -12.35
C LEU A 216 2.91 30.67 -13.38
N LEU A 217 3.43 30.76 -14.59
CA LEU A 217 2.81 31.53 -15.66
C LEU A 217 1.44 30.95 -16.07
N GLY A 218 1.35 29.63 -16.12
CA GLY A 218 0.07 28.92 -16.33
C GLY A 218 -0.95 29.23 -15.22
N GLU A 219 -0.52 29.35 -13.96
CA GLU A 219 -1.41 29.75 -12.86
C GLU A 219 -1.81 31.24 -12.91
N LYS A 220 -1.05 32.07 -13.62
CA LYS A 220 -1.31 33.49 -13.86
C LYS A 220 -2.01 33.76 -15.18
N GLY A 221 -2.63 32.76 -15.76
CA GLY A 221 -3.46 32.93 -16.96
C GLY A 221 -2.72 32.90 -18.29
N ARG A 222 -1.45 32.57 -18.32
CA ARG A 222 -0.66 32.54 -19.57
C ARG A 222 -0.79 31.19 -20.23
N TYR A 223 -1.65 31.12 -21.24
CA TYR A 223 -1.87 29.92 -22.04
C TYR A 223 -0.91 29.88 -23.23
N GLY A 224 -0.39 28.69 -23.57
CA GLY A 224 0.48 28.50 -24.73
C GLY A 224 1.96 28.67 -24.48
N LEU A 225 2.37 29.04 -23.25
CA LEU A 225 3.79 29.09 -22.89
C LEU A 225 4.33 27.70 -22.59
N HIS A 226 5.46 27.35 -23.22
CA HIS A 226 6.10 26.04 -23.10
C HIS A 226 7.55 26.18 -22.66
N LYS A 227 8.18 25.08 -22.24
CA LYS A 227 9.59 25.07 -21.81
C LYS A 227 10.58 25.61 -22.85
N GLU A 228 10.22 25.58 -24.12
CA GLU A 228 11.05 26.08 -25.23
C GLU A 228 11.25 27.58 -25.20
N TYR A 229 10.37 28.34 -24.49
CA TYR A 229 10.59 29.76 -24.23
C TYR A 229 11.75 30.02 -23.29
N ILE A 230 12.21 29.00 -22.55
CA ILE A 230 13.26 29.16 -21.54
C ILE A 230 14.52 28.41 -21.99
N SER A 231 15.59 29.13 -22.18
CA SER A 231 16.93 28.60 -22.45
C SER A 231 17.92 29.06 -21.39
N TYR A 232 19.06 28.39 -21.29
CA TYR A 232 20.13 28.79 -20.39
C TYR A 232 21.40 29.03 -21.19
N ARG A 233 22.11 30.09 -20.85
CA ARG A 233 23.48 30.32 -21.26
C ARG A 233 24.36 30.26 -20.02
N ALA A 234 25.32 29.36 -20.03
CA ALA A 234 26.30 29.23 -18.97
C ALA A 234 27.67 29.60 -19.52
N ASP A 235 28.24 30.65 -18.99
CA ASP A 235 29.60 31.04 -19.28
C ASP A 235 30.50 30.53 -18.14
N THR A 236 31.42 29.63 -18.45
CA THR A 236 32.39 29.10 -17.50
C THR A 236 33.68 29.89 -17.63
N LEU A 237 34.06 30.54 -16.55
CA LEU A 237 35.32 31.35 -16.49
C LEU A 237 36.51 30.36 -16.58
N THR A 238 37.45 30.66 -17.45
CA THR A 238 38.68 29.90 -17.65
C THR A 238 39.47 29.81 -16.35
N GLY A 239 39.76 28.61 -15.89
CA GLY A 239 40.49 28.33 -14.65
C GLY A 239 39.67 28.42 -13.36
N SER A 240 38.35 28.65 -13.44
CA SER A 240 37.45 28.73 -12.28
C SER A 240 36.41 27.61 -12.31
N THR A 241 35.89 27.20 -11.15
CA THR A 241 34.74 26.31 -11.00
C THR A 241 33.40 27.05 -10.96
N GLY A 242 33.44 28.39 -11.06
CA GLY A 242 32.26 29.23 -11.14
C GLY A 242 31.69 29.30 -12.56
N ALA A 243 30.37 29.33 -12.65
CA ALA A 243 29.66 29.60 -13.89
C ALA A 243 28.73 30.78 -13.73
N VAL A 244 28.80 31.70 -14.68
CA VAL A 244 27.81 32.77 -14.84
C VAL A 244 26.63 32.21 -15.60
N LEU A 245 25.50 32.05 -14.93
CA LEU A 245 24.31 31.46 -15.53
C LEU A 245 23.30 32.54 -15.89
N THR A 246 22.91 32.61 -17.15
CA THR A 246 21.84 33.47 -17.64
C THR A 246 20.65 32.65 -18.05
N LEU A 247 19.53 32.83 -17.35
CA LEU A 247 18.24 32.30 -17.81
C LEU A 247 17.66 33.29 -18.82
N ARG A 248 17.38 32.80 -20.02
CA ARG A 248 16.83 33.60 -21.11
C ARG A 248 15.40 33.14 -21.40
N PHE A 249 14.44 34.02 -21.15
CA PHE A 249 13.07 33.84 -21.53
C PHE A 249 12.81 34.60 -22.81
N LYS A 250 12.70 33.87 -23.92
CA LYS A 250 12.50 34.47 -25.26
C LYS A 250 11.48 33.71 -26.05
N LYS A 251 10.66 34.45 -26.76
CA LYS A 251 9.68 33.91 -27.70
C LYS A 251 10.39 33.16 -28.84
N PRO A 252 10.04 31.89 -29.10
CA PRO A 252 10.51 31.17 -30.29
C PRO A 252 10.03 31.87 -31.56
N ALA A 253 10.86 31.83 -32.64
CA ALA A 253 10.50 32.41 -33.91
C ALA A 253 9.20 31.85 -34.47
N GLY A 254 8.32 32.73 -34.97
CA GLY A 254 7.03 32.32 -35.53
C GLY A 254 5.88 32.14 -34.53
N THR A 255 6.11 32.34 -33.21
CA THR A 255 5.05 32.29 -32.20
C THR A 255 4.37 33.66 -32.01
N ASP A 256 3.08 33.63 -31.65
CA ASP A 256 2.25 34.82 -31.46
C ASP A 256 2.53 35.49 -30.09
N GLU A 257 2.50 36.82 -30.04
CA GLU A 257 2.60 37.58 -28.79
C GLU A 257 1.42 37.36 -27.84
N ARG A 258 0.33 36.87 -28.35
CA ARG A 258 -0.83 36.52 -27.56
C ARG A 258 -0.55 35.52 -26.44
N ALA A 259 0.48 34.68 -26.55
CA ALA A 259 0.91 33.77 -25.48
C ALA A 259 1.30 34.47 -24.18
N TYR A 260 1.75 35.73 -24.25
CA TYR A 260 2.12 36.54 -23.07
C TYR A 260 0.94 37.18 -22.35
N LYS A 261 -0.25 37.25 -23.01
CA LYS A 261 -1.42 37.89 -22.43
C LYS A 261 -2.20 36.95 -21.50
N GLU A 262 -2.88 37.56 -20.54
CA GLU A 262 -3.85 36.82 -19.70
C GLU A 262 -5.00 36.30 -20.53
N ARG A 263 -5.38 35.06 -20.26
CA ARG A 263 -6.45 34.37 -20.95
C ARG A 263 -7.58 34.06 -20.00
N HIS A 264 -8.79 34.36 -20.43
CA HIS A 264 -10.03 34.01 -19.72
C HIS A 264 -10.86 33.08 -20.59
N PHE A 265 -11.67 32.24 -19.94
CA PHE A 265 -12.60 31.39 -20.66
C PHE A 265 -13.83 32.20 -21.10
N SER A 266 -14.14 32.27 -22.40
CA SER A 266 -15.37 32.82 -22.87
C SER A 266 -16.51 31.81 -22.80
N ASN A 267 -16.27 30.57 -23.21
CA ASN A 267 -17.22 29.49 -23.10
C ASN A 267 -16.59 28.24 -22.48
N VAL A 268 -17.40 27.49 -21.72
CA VAL A 268 -17.07 26.18 -21.23
C VAL A 268 -18.19 25.24 -21.66
N ASN A 269 -17.92 24.49 -22.71
CA ASN A 269 -18.88 23.61 -23.35
C ASN A 269 -18.76 22.18 -22.86
N ILE A 270 -19.84 21.50 -22.61
CA ILE A 270 -19.87 20.12 -22.09
C ILE A 270 -20.68 19.27 -23.07
N TYR A 271 -20.06 18.21 -23.55
CA TYR A 271 -20.63 17.25 -24.48
C TYR A 271 -20.78 15.88 -23.81
N GLU A 272 -22.02 15.33 -23.81
CA GLU A 272 -22.29 13.95 -23.42
C GLU A 272 -22.28 13.06 -24.67
N GLY A 273 -21.17 12.36 -24.98
CA GLY A 273 -21.04 11.52 -26.16
C GLY A 273 -20.13 12.12 -27.23
N ASN A 274 -20.51 12.09 -28.48
CA ASN A 274 -19.75 12.67 -29.61
C ASN A 274 -20.13 14.14 -29.81
N GLU A 275 -19.15 14.94 -30.22
CA GLU A 275 -19.32 16.39 -30.49
C GLU A 275 -20.26 16.71 -31.65
N GLU A 276 -20.70 15.70 -32.41
CA GLU A 276 -21.48 15.87 -33.66
C GLU A 276 -23.01 15.85 -33.46
N ASP A 277 -23.50 15.56 -32.26
CA ASP A 277 -24.94 15.63 -31.98
C ASP A 277 -25.32 17.09 -31.72
N GLU A 278 -25.91 17.76 -32.72
CA GLU A 278 -26.47 19.11 -32.62
C GLU A 278 -27.76 19.08 -31.77
N ASP A 279 -27.55 19.14 -30.45
CA ASP A 279 -28.65 19.27 -29.50
C ASP A 279 -28.76 20.71 -28.97
N GLU A 280 -29.95 21.09 -28.53
CA GLU A 280 -30.23 22.39 -27.92
C GLU A 280 -29.28 22.71 -26.78
N ALA A 281 -28.45 23.76 -26.92
CA ALA A 281 -27.49 24.18 -25.93
C ALA A 281 -28.22 24.79 -24.73
N VAL A 282 -27.95 24.24 -23.53
CA VAL A 282 -28.55 24.72 -22.28
C VAL A 282 -27.51 25.35 -21.38
N PHE A 283 -27.68 26.63 -21.08
CA PHE A 283 -26.78 27.34 -20.15
C PHE A 283 -27.18 27.09 -18.71
N TYR A 284 -26.17 26.79 -17.86
CA TYR A 284 -26.33 26.60 -16.43
C TYR A 284 -25.07 27.04 -15.65
N ARG A 285 -25.15 28.11 -14.88
CA ARG A 285 -24.11 28.60 -13.97
C ARG A 285 -22.72 28.75 -14.60
N GLY A 286 -22.61 29.34 -15.79
CA GLY A 286 -21.33 29.56 -16.47
C GLY A 286 -20.83 28.38 -17.28
N LEU A 287 -21.63 27.34 -17.47
CA LEU A 287 -21.35 26.18 -18.29
C LEU A 287 -22.43 26.04 -19.36
N THR A 288 -22.05 25.71 -20.58
CA THR A 288 -22.95 25.44 -21.70
C THR A 288 -22.99 23.92 -21.92
N PHE A 289 -24.19 23.35 -21.88
CA PHE A 289 -24.39 21.91 -22.02
C PHE A 289 -24.96 21.60 -23.41
N HIS A 290 -24.27 20.74 -24.13
CA HIS A 290 -24.70 20.08 -25.34
C HIS A 290 -25.04 18.63 -24.96
N LEU A 291 -26.31 18.41 -24.59
CA LEU A 291 -26.78 17.15 -24.08
C LEU A 291 -27.49 16.39 -25.16
N GLY A 292 -27.04 15.19 -25.48
CA GLY A 292 -27.75 14.31 -26.40
C GLY A 292 -29.14 13.92 -25.88
N ARG A 293 -29.90 13.18 -26.70
CA ARG A 293 -31.29 12.75 -26.39
C ARG A 293 -31.41 12.03 -25.03
N ARG A 294 -30.33 11.44 -24.51
CA ARG A 294 -30.28 10.77 -23.19
C ARG A 294 -29.44 11.60 -22.24
N LYS A 295 -30.09 12.39 -21.40
CA LYS A 295 -29.43 13.07 -20.26
C LYS A 295 -28.91 12.03 -19.29
N THR A 296 -27.59 11.80 -19.26
CA THR A 296 -26.98 10.73 -18.45
C THR A 296 -26.69 11.21 -17.05
N MET A 297 -26.22 12.44 -16.86
CA MET A 297 -25.84 12.96 -15.55
C MET A 297 -26.45 14.34 -15.28
N ASN A 298 -26.76 14.63 -14.02
CA ASN A 298 -27.32 15.91 -13.61
C ASN A 298 -26.32 17.07 -13.77
N LYS A 299 -26.77 18.21 -14.30
CA LYS A 299 -25.95 19.43 -14.51
C LYS A 299 -25.22 19.88 -13.24
N ARG A 300 -25.82 19.68 -12.06
CA ARG A 300 -25.22 20.00 -10.76
C ARG A 300 -23.94 19.20 -10.50
N VAL A 301 -23.85 17.94 -10.96
CA VAL A 301 -22.66 17.11 -10.79
C VAL A 301 -21.50 17.68 -11.61
N TYR A 302 -21.77 18.03 -12.87
CA TYR A 302 -20.76 18.70 -13.72
C TYR A 302 -20.28 20.00 -13.09
N PHE A 303 -21.22 20.86 -12.66
CA PHE A 303 -20.89 22.13 -12.02
C PHE A 303 -19.96 21.96 -10.80
N ASN A 304 -20.14 20.90 -10.02
CA ASN A 304 -19.32 20.62 -8.84
C ASN A 304 -17.93 20.05 -9.19
N HIS A 305 -17.74 19.47 -10.38
CA HIS A 305 -16.52 18.77 -10.77
C HIS A 305 -15.73 19.49 -11.88
N ILE A 306 -16.32 20.46 -12.57
CA ILE A 306 -15.65 21.28 -13.58
C ILE A 306 -15.22 22.59 -12.93
N LEU A 307 -13.91 22.83 -12.93
CA LEU A 307 -13.32 23.99 -12.28
C LEU A 307 -13.38 25.27 -13.15
N PRO A 308 -13.12 25.20 -14.49
CA PRO A 308 -13.31 26.35 -15.37
C PRO A 308 -14.78 26.79 -15.42
N ALA A 309 -14.98 28.07 -15.56
CA ALA A 309 -16.30 28.67 -15.76
C ALA A 309 -16.13 29.87 -16.69
N ARG A 310 -17.21 30.32 -17.29
CA ARG A 310 -17.21 31.55 -18.10
C ARG A 310 -16.61 32.71 -17.34
N ASP A 311 -15.83 33.53 -18.00
CA ASP A 311 -15.09 34.71 -17.49
C ASP A 311 -14.02 34.39 -16.42
N SER A 312 -13.78 33.11 -16.12
CA SER A 312 -12.70 32.73 -15.18
C SER A 312 -11.34 32.77 -15.86
N LEU A 313 -10.33 33.24 -15.11
CA LEU A 313 -8.93 33.20 -15.56
C LEU A 313 -8.49 31.76 -15.81
N TYR A 314 -7.78 31.54 -16.92
CA TYR A 314 -7.16 30.25 -17.21
C TYR A 314 -6.15 29.90 -16.08
N LYS A 315 -6.19 28.66 -15.64
CA LYS A 315 -5.18 28.06 -14.74
C LYS A 315 -4.97 26.60 -15.12
N GLU A 316 -3.72 26.21 -15.29
CA GLU A 316 -3.39 24.82 -15.61
C GLU A 316 -3.91 23.84 -14.55
N THR A 317 -3.80 24.23 -13.26
CA THR A 317 -4.35 23.42 -12.15
C THR A 317 -5.86 23.25 -12.21
N MET A 318 -6.62 24.16 -12.82
CA MET A 318 -8.07 23.99 -13.03
C MET A 318 -8.37 22.89 -14.04
N ILE A 319 -7.58 22.80 -15.11
CA ILE A 319 -7.75 21.77 -16.14
C ILE A 319 -7.39 20.40 -15.59
N GLN A 320 -6.20 20.28 -14.96
CA GLN A 320 -5.78 19.05 -14.32
C GLN A 320 -6.73 18.61 -13.19
N GLY A 321 -7.20 19.59 -12.41
CA GLY A 321 -8.20 19.37 -11.36
C GLY A 321 -9.53 18.87 -11.91
N THR A 322 -9.98 19.37 -13.07
CA THR A 322 -11.20 18.91 -13.75
C THR A 322 -11.06 17.47 -14.26
N TYR A 323 -9.92 17.13 -14.89
CA TYR A 323 -9.62 15.75 -15.26
C TYR A 323 -9.68 14.80 -14.05
N ALA A 324 -9.01 15.19 -12.96
CA ALA A 324 -8.98 14.38 -11.73
C ALA A 324 -10.37 14.27 -11.09
N ALA A 325 -11.17 15.33 -11.10
CA ALA A 325 -12.51 15.34 -10.54
C ALA A 325 -13.47 14.47 -11.34
N LEU A 326 -13.56 14.67 -12.67
CA LEU A 326 -14.41 13.87 -13.56
C LEU A 326 -13.97 12.39 -13.55
N GLY A 327 -12.68 12.11 -13.68
CA GLY A 327 -12.14 10.75 -13.63
C GLY A 327 -12.35 10.05 -12.27
N SER A 328 -12.73 10.79 -11.23
CA SER A 328 -13.07 10.22 -9.93
C SER A 328 -14.51 9.71 -9.82
N LEU A 329 -15.36 10.06 -10.78
CA LEU A 329 -16.75 9.62 -10.82
C LEU A 329 -16.83 8.22 -11.42
N PRO A 330 -17.40 7.23 -10.73
CA PRO A 330 -17.46 5.84 -11.21
C PRO A 330 -18.26 5.64 -12.50
N CYS A 331 -19.19 6.55 -12.79
CA CYS A 331 -19.96 6.52 -14.02
C CYS A 331 -19.19 7.05 -15.24
N VAL A 332 -18.10 7.80 -15.05
CA VAL A 332 -17.28 8.36 -16.13
C VAL A 332 -16.23 7.35 -16.57
N ALA A 333 -16.20 7.00 -17.84
CA ALA A 333 -15.18 6.13 -18.44
C ALA A 333 -13.92 6.91 -18.81
N SER A 334 -14.12 8.06 -19.45
CA SER A 334 -13.05 8.98 -19.84
C SER A 334 -13.60 10.39 -20.02
N SER A 335 -12.75 11.38 -19.83
CA SER A 335 -13.02 12.76 -20.17
C SER A 335 -11.92 13.29 -21.08
N ASN A 336 -12.25 14.14 -22.03
CA ASN A 336 -11.29 14.87 -22.86
C ASN A 336 -11.60 16.35 -22.75
N ILE A 337 -10.56 17.16 -22.55
CA ILE A 337 -10.68 18.62 -22.47
C ILE A 337 -9.82 19.21 -23.58
N ARG A 338 -10.47 19.83 -24.55
CA ARG A 338 -9.83 20.56 -25.63
C ARG A 338 -9.98 22.06 -25.36
N ILE A 339 -8.86 22.77 -25.35
CA ILE A 339 -8.87 24.23 -25.24
C ILE A 339 -8.65 24.79 -26.65
N ARG A 340 -9.55 25.67 -27.09
CA ARG A 340 -9.46 26.39 -28.34
C ARG A 340 -9.21 27.85 -28.06
N GLU A 341 -8.31 28.47 -28.82
CA GLU A 341 -8.11 29.91 -28.82
C GLU A 341 -9.11 30.56 -29.78
N ASN A 342 -9.80 31.59 -29.29
CA ASN A 342 -10.68 32.35 -30.12
C ASN A 342 -9.88 33.31 -31.02
N ALA A 343 -10.41 33.60 -32.22
CA ALA A 343 -9.78 34.52 -33.15
C ALA A 343 -9.62 35.92 -32.55
N ALA A 344 -8.62 36.66 -33.01
CA ALA A 344 -8.44 38.07 -32.61
C ALA A 344 -9.72 38.87 -32.85
N PRO A 345 -10.05 39.89 -32.00
CA PRO A 345 -9.15 40.54 -31.05
C PRO A 345 -9.22 39.98 -29.61
N ASP A 346 -10.15 39.09 -29.29
CA ASP A 346 -10.58 38.86 -27.89
C ASP A 346 -9.66 38.03 -27.02
N SER A 347 -8.57 37.48 -27.51
CA SER A 347 -7.61 36.71 -26.69
C SER A 347 -8.24 35.78 -25.64
N THR A 348 -9.42 35.27 -25.86
CA THR A 348 -10.19 34.38 -24.97
C THR A 348 -10.01 32.90 -25.34
N LEU A 349 -10.39 32.02 -24.44
CA LEU A 349 -10.30 30.58 -24.62
C LEU A 349 -11.69 29.94 -24.52
N ASP A 350 -11.95 28.97 -25.34
CA ASP A 350 -13.09 28.06 -25.18
C ASP A 350 -12.60 26.70 -24.69
N ALA A 351 -13.26 26.14 -23.69
CA ALA A 351 -12.99 24.80 -23.20
C ALA A 351 -14.12 23.85 -23.63
N ASP A 352 -13.79 22.87 -24.46
CA ASP A 352 -14.72 21.80 -24.86
C ASP A 352 -14.41 20.55 -24.06
N ILE A 353 -15.36 20.12 -23.24
CA ILE A 353 -15.23 18.99 -22.31
C ILE A 353 -16.14 17.86 -22.76
N SER A 354 -15.56 16.82 -23.37
CA SER A 354 -16.30 15.64 -23.80
C SER A 354 -16.22 14.56 -22.72
N VAL A 355 -17.36 14.02 -22.32
CA VAL A 355 -17.45 13.00 -21.27
C VAL A 355 -18.06 11.72 -21.83
N LYS A 356 -17.33 10.61 -21.69
CA LYS A 356 -17.82 9.26 -22.04
C LYS A 356 -18.16 8.48 -20.77
N PHE A 357 -19.25 7.74 -20.81
CA PHE A 357 -19.77 7.02 -19.65
C PHE A 357 -19.46 5.53 -19.69
N ASN A 358 -19.25 4.97 -18.50
CA ASN A 358 -19.25 3.53 -18.27
C ASN A 358 -20.67 2.97 -18.37
N LYS A 359 -20.78 1.66 -18.63
CA LYS A 359 -22.05 0.96 -18.45
C LYS A 359 -22.54 1.16 -17.02
N PRO A 360 -23.81 1.58 -16.82
CA PRO A 360 -24.32 1.89 -15.48
C PRO A 360 -24.39 0.66 -14.59
N HIS A 361 -24.71 -0.51 -15.14
CA HIS A 361 -24.85 -1.77 -14.41
C HIS A 361 -23.62 -2.65 -14.57
N THR A 362 -23.19 -3.24 -13.47
CA THR A 362 -22.11 -4.22 -13.45
C THR A 362 -22.52 -5.37 -12.53
N VAL A 363 -22.36 -6.60 -13.00
CA VAL A 363 -22.51 -7.81 -12.20
C VAL A 363 -21.16 -8.51 -12.19
N GLY A 364 -20.73 -8.92 -11.01
CA GLY A 364 -19.50 -9.68 -10.81
C GLY A 364 -19.78 -10.92 -9.97
N MET A 365 -19.07 -11.99 -10.22
CA MET A 365 -19.04 -13.18 -9.38
C MET A 365 -17.60 -13.43 -8.94
N GLU A 366 -17.43 -13.78 -7.66
CA GLU A 366 -16.12 -14.07 -7.08
C GLU A 366 -16.19 -15.43 -6.37
N LEU A 367 -15.18 -16.25 -6.59
CA LEU A 367 -14.96 -17.49 -5.85
C LEU A 367 -13.70 -17.35 -5.01
N GLU A 368 -13.78 -17.68 -3.74
CA GLU A 368 -12.71 -17.53 -2.77
C GLU A 368 -12.44 -18.89 -2.10
N GLY A 369 -11.17 -19.23 -1.94
CA GLY A 369 -10.76 -20.24 -0.95
C GLY A 369 -10.54 -19.55 0.38
N THR A 370 -11.10 -20.03 1.46
CA THR A 370 -10.90 -19.48 2.82
C THR A 370 -10.05 -20.41 3.66
N ASN A 371 -9.30 -19.82 4.60
CA ASN A 371 -8.59 -20.56 5.64
C ASN A 371 -8.67 -19.74 6.92
N THR A 372 -9.46 -20.19 7.87
CA THR A 372 -9.67 -19.52 9.14
C THR A 372 -9.05 -20.36 10.25
N ALA A 373 -7.90 -19.92 10.75
CA ALA A 373 -7.18 -20.58 11.85
C ALA A 373 -6.80 -22.07 11.60
N GLY A 374 -6.71 -22.47 10.33
CA GLY A 374 -6.42 -23.87 9.93
C GLY A 374 -7.60 -24.58 9.28
N ASP A 375 -8.82 -24.09 9.47
CA ASP A 375 -10.02 -24.62 8.82
C ASP A 375 -10.10 -24.12 7.37
N PHE A 376 -10.19 -25.05 6.45
CA PHE A 376 -10.30 -24.76 5.03
C PHE A 376 -11.77 -24.66 4.61
N GLY A 377 -12.03 -23.69 3.76
CA GLY A 377 -13.37 -23.47 3.24
C GLY A 377 -13.39 -22.87 1.85
N VAL A 378 -14.60 -22.70 1.37
CA VAL A 378 -14.89 -22.05 0.10
C VAL A 378 -15.95 -20.97 0.31
N ALA A 379 -15.83 -19.87 -0.41
CA ALA A 379 -16.85 -18.84 -0.42
C ALA A 379 -17.16 -18.43 -1.86
N ALA A 380 -18.39 -18.02 -2.07
CA ALA A 380 -18.85 -17.44 -3.32
C ALA A 380 -19.54 -16.11 -3.04
N SER A 381 -19.33 -15.11 -3.90
CA SER A 381 -20.07 -13.86 -3.81
C SER A 381 -20.58 -13.40 -5.16
N VAL A 382 -21.73 -12.74 -5.12
CA VAL A 382 -22.34 -12.05 -6.26
C VAL A 382 -22.42 -10.56 -5.91
N ASN A 383 -21.84 -9.74 -6.77
CA ASN A 383 -21.79 -8.30 -6.61
C ASN A 383 -22.58 -7.64 -7.75
N TYR A 384 -23.51 -6.78 -7.42
CA TYR A 384 -24.18 -5.90 -8.36
C TYR A 384 -23.85 -4.45 -8.04
N ALA A 385 -23.55 -3.65 -9.06
CA ALA A 385 -23.37 -2.22 -8.89
C ALA A 385 -24.09 -1.43 -9.97
N ASN A 386 -24.81 -0.38 -9.54
CA ASN A 386 -25.31 0.68 -10.40
C ASN A 386 -24.53 1.96 -10.10
N ARG A 387 -23.84 2.50 -11.11
CA ARG A 387 -22.89 3.62 -10.95
C ARG A 387 -23.50 5.01 -11.14
N ASN A 388 -24.79 5.11 -11.38
CA ASN A 388 -25.47 6.38 -11.61
C ASN A 388 -26.97 6.28 -11.30
N LEU A 389 -27.29 5.86 -10.08
CA LEU A 389 -28.64 5.45 -9.68
C LEU A 389 -29.68 6.56 -9.88
N PHE A 390 -29.39 7.79 -9.43
CA PHE A 390 -30.27 8.94 -9.51
C PHE A 390 -29.73 10.02 -10.47
N ARG A 391 -28.87 9.66 -11.40
CA ARG A 391 -28.16 10.57 -12.34
C ARG A 391 -27.24 11.58 -11.65
N GLY A 392 -26.92 11.38 -10.38
CA GLY A 392 -26.01 12.20 -9.58
C GLY A 392 -24.64 11.56 -9.42
N ALA A 393 -24.31 10.54 -10.22
CA ALA A 393 -23.11 9.70 -10.10
C ALA A 393 -23.06 8.93 -8.76
N GLU A 394 -24.21 8.67 -8.16
CA GLU A 394 -24.32 7.80 -6.99
C GLU A 394 -24.05 6.35 -7.38
N VAL A 395 -23.43 5.63 -6.47
CA VAL A 395 -23.16 4.20 -6.65
C VAL A 395 -23.95 3.40 -5.63
N LEU A 396 -24.91 2.62 -6.13
CA LEU A 396 -25.52 1.55 -5.36
C LEU A 396 -24.73 0.27 -5.57
N SER A 397 -24.27 -0.35 -4.50
CA SER A 397 -23.63 -1.65 -4.53
C SER A 397 -24.39 -2.62 -3.65
N LEU A 398 -24.71 -3.79 -4.19
CA LEU A 398 -25.32 -4.91 -3.48
C LEU A 398 -24.36 -6.09 -3.55
N LYS A 399 -24.05 -6.70 -2.42
CA LYS A 399 -23.18 -7.88 -2.34
C LYS A 399 -23.87 -8.96 -1.52
N LEU A 400 -23.95 -10.16 -2.08
CA LEU A 400 -24.32 -11.39 -1.37
C LEU A 400 -23.11 -12.32 -1.35
N ARG A 401 -22.75 -12.82 -0.17
CA ARG A 401 -21.65 -13.76 0.01
C ARG A 401 -22.10 -14.91 0.86
N GLY A 402 -21.82 -16.13 0.41
CA GLY A 402 -21.93 -17.35 1.19
C GLY A 402 -20.57 -17.99 1.38
N ALA A 403 -20.28 -18.50 2.58
CA ALA A 403 -19.06 -19.22 2.89
C ALA A 403 -19.38 -20.51 3.65
N TYR A 404 -18.63 -21.55 3.32
CA TYR A 404 -18.67 -22.84 3.98
C TYR A 404 -17.26 -23.23 4.40
N GLU A 405 -17.06 -23.56 5.67
CA GLU A 405 -15.77 -24.00 6.21
C GLU A 405 -15.95 -25.34 6.94
N ALA A 406 -15.02 -26.27 6.65
CA ALA A 406 -14.93 -27.52 7.36
C ALA A 406 -14.14 -27.31 8.65
N ILE A 407 -14.76 -27.49 9.79
CA ILE A 407 -14.13 -27.33 11.09
C ILE A 407 -13.36 -28.62 11.41
N THR A 408 -12.07 -28.46 11.71
CA THR A 408 -11.17 -29.54 12.10
C THR A 408 -10.61 -29.27 13.50
N GLY A 409 -10.71 -30.25 14.39
CA GLY A 409 -10.00 -30.24 15.67
C GLY A 409 -10.76 -29.68 16.89
N LEU A 410 -12.07 -29.49 16.82
CA LEU A 410 -12.90 -29.23 18.00
C LEU A 410 -13.40 -30.55 18.60
N GLU A 411 -12.91 -30.92 19.78
CA GLU A 411 -13.39 -32.08 20.53
C GLU A 411 -14.91 -31.95 20.82
N GLY A 412 -15.70 -32.97 20.52
CA GLY A 412 -17.15 -32.99 20.73
C GLY A 412 -18.00 -32.40 19.60
N TYR A 413 -17.41 -31.90 18.52
CA TYR A 413 -18.09 -31.30 17.37
C TYR A 413 -17.66 -31.91 16.02
N ASP A 414 -17.13 -33.14 16.02
CA ASP A 414 -16.67 -33.82 14.82
C ASP A 414 -17.77 -33.91 13.76
N GLY A 415 -17.45 -33.49 12.53
CA GLY A 415 -18.35 -33.52 11.39
C GLY A 415 -19.38 -32.40 11.30
N ARG A 416 -19.33 -31.38 12.14
CA ARG A 416 -20.15 -30.17 12.02
C ARG A 416 -19.40 -29.08 11.29
N ASN A 417 -20.13 -28.35 10.44
CA ASN A 417 -19.57 -27.38 9.51
C ASN A 417 -19.97 -25.95 9.91
N TYR A 418 -19.17 -24.99 9.48
CA TYR A 418 -19.46 -23.58 9.62
C TYR A 418 -20.08 -23.05 8.33
N LEU A 419 -21.23 -22.41 8.46
CA LEU A 419 -21.90 -21.72 7.37
C LEU A 419 -22.05 -20.26 7.69
N GLU A 420 -21.58 -19.41 6.78
CA GLU A 420 -21.71 -17.96 6.86
C GLU A 420 -22.40 -17.42 5.61
N TRP A 421 -23.28 -16.47 5.78
CA TRP A 421 -23.78 -15.66 4.69
C TRP A 421 -23.87 -14.20 5.09
N ASN A 422 -23.55 -13.33 4.13
CA ASN A 422 -23.53 -11.88 4.31
C ASN A 422 -24.32 -11.22 3.17
N ALA A 423 -25.15 -10.25 3.53
CA ALA A 423 -25.83 -9.37 2.60
C ALA A 423 -25.41 -7.94 2.91
N GLU A 424 -24.88 -7.24 1.91
CA GLU A 424 -24.44 -5.85 2.03
C GLU A 424 -25.14 -5.00 0.99
N ALA A 425 -25.65 -3.85 1.41
CA ALA A 425 -26.15 -2.79 0.56
C ALA A 425 -25.42 -1.49 0.91
N SER A 426 -24.76 -0.86 -0.07
CA SER A 426 -24.11 0.43 0.13
C SER A 426 -24.56 1.44 -0.94
N LEU A 427 -24.79 2.68 -0.50
CA LEU A 427 -25.12 3.80 -1.35
C LEU A 427 -24.09 4.91 -1.13
N LYS A 428 -23.31 5.20 -2.16
CA LYS A 428 -22.25 6.19 -2.12
C LYS A 428 -22.59 7.39 -3.00
N PHE A 429 -22.50 8.56 -2.42
CA PHE A 429 -22.71 9.86 -3.09
C PHE A 429 -21.35 10.53 -3.34
N PRO A 430 -21.11 11.15 -4.52
CA PRO A 430 -19.86 11.85 -4.82
C PRO A 430 -19.79 13.26 -4.20
N SER A 431 -20.45 13.48 -3.07
CA SER A 431 -20.50 14.75 -2.35
C SER A 431 -20.71 14.54 -0.87
N LEU A 432 -20.48 15.56 -0.04
CA LEU A 432 -20.82 15.51 1.37
C LEU A 432 -22.33 15.81 1.52
N LEU A 433 -23.08 14.81 1.95
CA LEU A 433 -24.48 14.94 2.34
C LEU A 433 -24.54 15.15 3.85
N VAL A 434 -24.57 16.40 4.30
CA VAL A 434 -24.78 16.71 5.70
C VAL A 434 -26.25 17.11 5.88
N PRO A 435 -27.01 16.39 6.72
CA PRO A 435 -28.40 16.72 7.00
C PRO A 435 -28.51 18.16 7.47
N PHE A 436 -29.51 18.87 6.97
CA PHE A 436 -29.86 20.25 7.34
C PHE A 436 -28.86 21.34 6.99
N LEU A 437 -27.71 21.03 6.39
CA LEU A 437 -26.71 22.00 5.97
C LEU A 437 -26.45 21.92 4.46
N PRO A 438 -26.85 22.91 3.67
CA PRO A 438 -26.46 22.97 2.25
C PRO A 438 -24.98 23.34 2.14
N ILE A 439 -24.12 22.36 2.21
CA ILE A 439 -22.68 22.60 2.07
C ILE A 439 -22.33 22.74 0.60
N GLN A 440 -22.38 23.97 0.09
CA GLN A 440 -21.73 24.37 -1.15
C GLN A 440 -20.23 24.54 -0.84
N ARG A 441 -19.47 23.46 -0.89
CA ARG A 441 -18.00 23.56 -0.72
C ARG A 441 -17.31 23.69 -2.06
N GLY A 442 -16.29 24.55 -2.05
CA GLY A 442 -15.55 24.90 -3.24
C GLY A 442 -15.03 23.66 -3.98
N LYS A 443 -15.00 23.76 -5.29
CA LYS A 443 -14.59 22.78 -6.30
C LYS A 443 -13.20 22.13 -6.11
N ARG A 444 -12.52 22.35 -4.94
CA ARG A 444 -11.14 21.90 -4.68
C ARG A 444 -11.04 20.65 -3.80
N ILE A 445 -12.17 20.08 -3.38
CA ILE A 445 -12.21 18.93 -2.45
C ILE A 445 -12.92 17.78 -3.14
N LYS A 446 -12.25 16.65 -3.24
CA LYS A 446 -12.87 15.37 -3.57
C LYS A 446 -13.51 14.82 -2.30
N ALA A 447 -14.83 14.71 -2.27
CA ALA A 447 -15.57 14.27 -1.11
C ALA A 447 -16.62 13.23 -1.48
N SER A 448 -16.95 12.34 -0.55
CA SER A 448 -18.05 11.38 -0.71
C SER A 448 -18.73 11.12 0.63
N SER A 449 -19.99 10.77 0.57
CA SER A 449 -20.78 10.24 1.67
C SER A 449 -21.21 8.82 1.33
N GLU A 450 -21.18 7.94 2.29
CA GLU A 450 -21.50 6.54 2.10
C GLU A 450 -22.39 6.04 3.22
N VAL A 451 -23.52 5.46 2.85
CA VAL A 451 -24.44 4.78 3.77
C VAL A 451 -24.37 3.30 3.44
N THR A 452 -24.13 2.47 4.46
CA THR A 452 -23.98 1.02 4.26
C THR A 452 -24.82 0.29 5.30
N VAL A 453 -25.51 -0.76 4.87
CA VAL A 453 -26.20 -1.71 5.73
C VAL A 453 -25.64 -3.11 5.41
N VAL A 454 -25.22 -3.82 6.46
CA VAL A 454 -24.69 -5.19 6.34
C VAL A 454 -25.46 -6.08 7.31
N PHE A 455 -25.94 -7.18 6.81
CA PHE A 455 -26.43 -8.28 7.62
C PHE A 455 -25.52 -9.48 7.47
N SER A 456 -25.03 -10.02 8.58
CA SER A 456 -24.17 -11.21 8.64
C SER A 456 -24.82 -12.26 9.52
N SER A 457 -24.81 -13.48 9.05
CA SER A 457 -25.32 -14.64 9.71
C SER A 457 -24.24 -15.72 9.75
N GLN A 458 -23.83 -16.08 10.95
CA GLN A 458 -22.81 -17.10 11.21
C GLN A 458 -23.47 -18.25 12.00
N ASN A 459 -23.46 -19.44 11.41
CA ASN A 459 -23.91 -20.65 12.05
C ASN A 459 -22.72 -21.54 12.32
N ARG A 460 -22.28 -21.59 13.58
CA ARG A 460 -21.27 -22.51 14.08
C ARG A 460 -21.94 -23.58 14.94
N PRO A 461 -21.32 -24.74 15.12
CA PRO A 461 -21.84 -25.76 16.01
C PRO A 461 -22.01 -25.29 17.46
N GLU A 462 -21.11 -24.37 17.89
CA GLU A 462 -21.07 -23.85 19.25
C GLU A 462 -22.11 -22.75 19.48
N PHE A 463 -22.37 -21.92 18.44
CA PHE A 463 -23.32 -20.79 18.54
C PHE A 463 -23.82 -20.34 17.17
N HIS A 464 -24.97 -19.70 17.18
CA HIS A 464 -25.45 -18.92 16.05
C HIS A 464 -25.32 -17.45 16.36
N ARG A 465 -24.73 -16.69 15.45
CA ARG A 465 -24.51 -15.25 15.61
C ARG A 465 -25.11 -14.50 14.43
N ARG A 466 -25.85 -13.45 14.75
CA ARG A 466 -26.43 -12.51 13.78
C ARG A 466 -25.88 -11.12 14.05
N VAL A 467 -25.43 -10.43 13.03
CA VAL A 467 -24.90 -9.06 13.15
C VAL A 467 -25.60 -8.19 12.12
N LEU A 468 -26.26 -7.15 12.58
CA LEU A 468 -26.76 -6.08 11.74
C LEU A 468 -25.90 -4.83 11.95
N THR A 469 -25.30 -4.33 10.87
CA THR A 469 -24.49 -3.12 10.90
C THR A 469 -25.13 -2.06 10.01
N GLY A 470 -25.33 -0.87 10.54
CA GLY A 470 -25.70 0.32 9.78
C GLY A 470 -24.62 1.39 9.96
N SER A 471 -24.16 1.99 8.87
CA SER A 471 -23.12 3.02 8.96
C SER A 471 -23.36 4.19 8.01
N TRP A 472 -22.94 5.38 8.47
CA TRP A 472 -22.89 6.59 7.67
C TRP A 472 -21.53 7.24 7.84
N ALA A 473 -20.79 7.32 6.74
CA ALA A 473 -19.42 7.80 6.73
C ALA A 473 -19.20 8.91 5.70
N TYR A 474 -18.32 9.82 6.01
CA TYR A 474 -17.80 10.85 5.12
C TYR A 474 -16.34 10.60 4.81
N GLN A 475 -15.94 10.79 3.56
CA GLN A 475 -14.55 10.75 3.14
C GLN A 475 -14.23 12.00 2.34
N TRP A 476 -13.05 12.60 2.56
CA TRP A 476 -12.59 13.71 1.75
C TRP A 476 -11.08 13.77 1.64
N SER A 477 -10.63 14.40 0.54
CA SER A 477 -9.22 14.74 0.29
C SER A 477 -9.16 16.02 -0.52
N LYS A 478 -8.10 16.82 -0.39
CA LYS A 478 -7.85 17.94 -1.29
C LYS A 478 -7.37 17.40 -2.65
N ILE A 479 -7.88 17.95 -3.75
CA ILE A 479 -7.47 17.57 -5.12
C ILE A 479 -5.97 17.81 -5.31
N THR A 480 -5.44 18.92 -4.76
CA THR A 480 -4.01 19.27 -4.80
C THR A 480 -3.12 18.43 -3.87
N LYS A 481 -3.70 17.73 -2.89
CA LYS A 481 -2.99 16.89 -1.93
C LYS A 481 -3.66 15.51 -1.81
N PRO A 482 -3.69 14.68 -2.87
CA PRO A 482 -4.41 13.40 -2.89
C PRO A 482 -3.82 12.34 -1.96
N ARG A 483 -2.61 12.58 -1.44
CA ARG A 483 -1.92 11.70 -0.47
C ARG A 483 -2.54 11.76 0.92
N VAL A 484 -3.29 12.81 1.22
CA VAL A 484 -3.99 13.01 2.51
C VAL A 484 -5.44 12.66 2.33
N ARG A 485 -5.93 11.71 3.13
CA ARG A 485 -7.34 11.31 3.16
C ARG A 485 -7.86 11.41 4.58
N HIS A 486 -9.09 11.90 4.68
CA HIS A 486 -9.83 11.98 5.92
C HIS A 486 -11.08 11.10 5.79
N ARG A 487 -11.43 10.41 6.86
CA ARG A 487 -12.67 9.67 7.01
C ARG A 487 -13.33 10.08 8.32
N PHE A 488 -14.60 10.37 8.31
CA PHE A 488 -15.39 10.61 9.50
C PHE A 488 -16.60 9.68 9.48
N ASP A 489 -16.61 8.72 10.38
CA ASP A 489 -17.74 7.85 10.60
C ASP A 489 -18.69 8.58 11.56
N LEU A 490 -19.74 9.20 11.00
CA LEU A 490 -20.72 9.95 11.75
C LEU A 490 -21.52 9.05 12.67
N LEU A 491 -21.89 7.89 12.16
CA LEU A 491 -22.68 6.89 12.86
C LEU A 491 -22.28 5.51 12.36
N ASN A 492 -22.01 4.60 13.28
CA ASN A 492 -21.87 3.19 12.98
C ASN A 492 -22.53 2.38 14.10
N LEU A 493 -23.61 1.72 13.75
CA LEU A 493 -24.43 0.90 14.63
C LEU A 493 -24.11 -0.56 14.37
N ASN A 494 -23.74 -1.30 15.40
CA ASN A 494 -23.59 -2.75 15.33
C ASN A 494 -24.50 -3.38 16.37
N TYR A 495 -25.48 -4.12 15.90
CA TYR A 495 -26.36 -4.95 16.71
C TYR A 495 -25.93 -6.40 16.54
N ILE A 496 -25.45 -6.99 17.62
CA ILE A 496 -25.00 -8.37 17.70
C ILE A 496 -26.03 -9.14 18.50
N PHE A 497 -26.54 -10.23 17.94
CA PHE A 497 -27.55 -11.08 18.53
C PHE A 497 -27.14 -12.54 18.46
N MET A 498 -27.25 -13.25 19.59
CA MET A 498 -26.88 -14.66 19.76
C MET A 498 -28.13 -15.54 19.98
N PRO A 499 -28.86 -15.90 18.91
CA PRO A 499 -30.13 -16.64 19.04
C PRO A 499 -29.98 -18.02 19.65
N VAL A 500 -28.84 -18.66 19.43
CA VAL A 500 -28.58 -20.03 19.90
C VAL A 500 -27.14 -20.11 20.40
N ILE A 501 -26.99 -20.65 21.60
CA ILE A 501 -25.71 -21.09 22.17
C ILE A 501 -25.91 -22.55 22.58
N SER A 502 -25.05 -23.47 22.14
CA SER A 502 -25.18 -24.89 22.45
C SER A 502 -25.08 -25.12 23.96
N GLU A 503 -25.85 -26.08 24.48
CA GLU A 503 -25.84 -26.41 25.91
C GLU A 503 -24.45 -26.90 26.36
N THR A 504 -23.78 -27.70 25.55
CA THR A 504 -22.43 -28.18 25.82
C THR A 504 -21.47 -27.02 25.98
N PHE A 505 -21.47 -26.07 25.03
CA PHE A 505 -20.62 -24.89 25.08
C PHE A 505 -20.98 -23.98 26.26
N ARG A 506 -22.27 -23.81 26.55
CA ARG A 506 -22.75 -23.03 27.70
C ARG A 506 -22.26 -23.63 29.00
N ASN A 507 -22.42 -24.95 29.19
CA ASN A 507 -22.08 -25.63 30.44
C ASN A 507 -20.57 -25.67 30.66
N GLU A 508 -19.78 -25.84 29.60
CA GLU A 508 -18.33 -25.96 29.67
C GLU A 508 -17.62 -24.61 29.81
N TYR A 509 -18.11 -23.57 29.15
CA TYR A 509 -17.39 -22.29 29.03
C TYR A 509 -18.15 -21.07 29.58
N LEU A 510 -19.47 -21.12 29.72
CA LEU A 510 -20.27 -19.95 30.11
C LEU A 510 -21.00 -20.15 31.46
N SER A 511 -21.14 -21.39 31.94
CA SER A 511 -21.77 -21.71 33.20
C SER A 511 -20.75 -21.68 34.33
N GLY A 512 -21.11 -21.07 35.45
CA GLY A 512 -20.31 -20.98 36.67
C GLY A 512 -19.86 -19.55 36.96
N ASP A 513 -19.71 -19.28 38.26
CA ASP A 513 -19.27 -17.96 38.77
C ASP A 513 -17.77 -17.73 38.73
N ASP A 514 -17.03 -18.60 37.97
CA ASP A 514 -15.59 -18.46 37.86
C ASP A 514 -15.23 -17.13 37.16
N PRO A 515 -14.54 -16.23 37.83
CA PRO A 515 -14.11 -14.94 37.27
C PRO A 515 -13.27 -15.09 35.99
N ARG A 516 -12.66 -16.26 35.77
CA ARG A 516 -11.83 -16.56 34.60
C ARG A 516 -12.58 -16.60 33.28
N TYR A 517 -13.91 -16.67 33.30
CA TYR A 517 -14.75 -16.68 32.11
C TYR A 517 -15.47 -15.35 31.85
N GLY A 518 -15.15 -14.29 32.59
CA GLY A 518 -15.84 -13.00 32.48
C GLY A 518 -15.76 -12.38 31.09
N ILE A 519 -14.58 -12.39 30.46
CA ILE A 519 -14.38 -11.87 29.08
C ILE A 519 -15.11 -12.76 28.08
N LEU A 520 -15.07 -14.07 28.28
CA LEU A 520 -15.72 -15.03 27.41
C LEU A 520 -17.23 -14.86 27.44
N ARG A 521 -17.85 -14.83 28.63
CA ARG A 521 -19.29 -14.59 28.81
C ARG A 521 -19.74 -13.33 28.10
N TYR A 522 -19.07 -12.22 28.33
CA TYR A 522 -19.40 -10.94 27.67
C TYR A 522 -19.31 -11.02 26.15
N SER A 523 -18.46 -11.89 25.58
CA SER A 523 -18.29 -12.05 24.14
C SER A 523 -19.45 -12.80 23.47
N TYR A 524 -20.25 -13.56 24.26
CA TYR A 524 -21.40 -14.33 23.79
C TYR A 524 -22.76 -13.77 24.26
N GLU A 525 -22.77 -12.55 24.78
CA GLU A 525 -24.01 -11.81 25.06
C GLU A 525 -24.47 -10.99 23.85
N ASP A 526 -25.77 -10.68 23.86
CA ASP A 526 -26.31 -9.68 22.93
C ASP A 526 -25.69 -8.32 23.21
N LEU A 527 -25.23 -7.64 22.17
CA LEU A 527 -24.45 -6.44 22.33
C LEU A 527 -24.87 -5.36 21.33
N PHE A 528 -25.00 -4.13 21.82
CA PHE A 528 -25.24 -2.97 20.98
C PHE A 528 -24.03 -2.02 21.03
N ILE A 529 -23.46 -1.70 19.86
CA ILE A 529 -22.34 -0.79 19.76
C ILE A 529 -22.73 0.36 18.83
N MET A 530 -22.83 1.56 19.37
CA MET A 530 -23.04 2.79 18.62
C MET A 530 -21.79 3.63 18.70
N LYS A 531 -21.09 3.78 17.59
CA LYS A 531 -19.79 4.44 17.56
C LYS A 531 -19.72 5.59 16.55
N MET A 532 -18.83 6.53 16.85
CA MET A 532 -18.36 7.61 15.99
C MET A 532 -16.85 7.50 15.86
N GLY A 533 -16.30 7.90 14.72
CA GLY A 533 -14.86 7.78 14.51
C GLY A 533 -14.30 8.78 13.52
N TYR A 534 -12.99 9.05 13.66
CA TYR A 534 -12.24 9.85 12.71
C TYR A 534 -10.95 9.14 12.33
N GLY A 535 -10.73 9.02 11.02
CA GLY A 535 -9.54 8.43 10.43
C GLY A 535 -8.76 9.45 9.60
N PHE A 536 -7.48 9.51 9.84
CA PHE A 536 -6.52 10.26 9.04
C PHE A 536 -5.54 9.31 8.37
N THR A 537 -5.31 9.48 7.06
CA THR A 537 -4.33 8.70 6.32
C THR A 537 -3.48 9.63 5.46
N PHE A 538 -2.17 9.58 5.66
CA PHE A 538 -1.19 10.11 4.73
C PHE A 538 -0.48 8.94 4.06
N ASN A 539 -0.39 8.94 2.72
CA ASN A 539 0.27 7.86 1.97
C ASN A 539 1.10 8.42 0.82
N SER A 540 2.41 8.25 0.91
CA SER A 540 3.38 8.54 -0.15
C SER A 540 4.07 7.29 -0.71
N LEU A 541 3.71 6.10 -0.24
CA LEU A 541 4.23 4.84 -0.76
C LEU A 541 3.79 4.62 -2.21
N ARG A 542 4.72 4.19 -3.04
CA ARG A 542 4.47 3.76 -4.42
C ARG A 542 5.09 2.38 -4.61
N SER A 543 4.27 1.41 -4.88
CA SER A 543 4.72 0.06 -5.23
C SER A 543 4.79 -0.10 -6.75
N ASN A 544 5.71 -0.96 -7.20
CA ASN A 544 5.72 -1.44 -8.56
C ASN A 544 4.64 -2.54 -8.69
N SER A 545 3.67 -2.33 -9.56
CA SER A 545 2.59 -3.30 -9.80
C SER A 545 3.11 -4.66 -10.29
N THR A 546 4.23 -4.66 -11.02
CA THR A 546 4.81 -5.89 -11.59
C THR A 546 5.64 -6.68 -10.59
N THR A 547 6.38 -6.00 -9.70
CA THR A 547 7.31 -6.65 -8.77
C THR A 547 6.78 -6.71 -7.34
N GLY A 548 5.75 -5.93 -7.00
CA GLY A 548 5.27 -5.75 -5.62
C GLY A 548 6.26 -5.02 -4.70
N LEU A 549 7.42 -4.62 -5.21
CA LEU A 549 8.41 -3.85 -4.47
C LEU A 549 8.09 -2.36 -4.52
N TYR A 550 8.52 -1.63 -3.53
CA TYR A 550 8.39 -0.18 -3.54
C TYR A 550 9.31 0.45 -4.57
N GLN A 551 8.78 1.39 -5.37
CA GLN A 551 9.55 2.11 -6.39
C GLN A 551 10.31 3.30 -5.84
N THR A 552 9.81 3.89 -4.77
CA THR A 552 10.35 5.11 -4.20
C THR A 552 10.40 5.03 -2.69
N ASN A 553 11.33 5.76 -2.10
CA ASN A 553 11.30 6.01 -0.67
C ASN A 553 10.01 6.76 -0.33
N GLY A 554 9.28 6.24 0.61
CA GLY A 554 8.00 6.80 1.00
C GLY A 554 7.56 6.29 2.36
N TYR A 555 6.47 6.85 2.86
CA TYR A 555 5.87 6.42 4.11
C TYR A 555 4.36 6.58 4.10
N GLN A 556 3.72 5.84 4.96
CA GLN A 556 2.30 5.92 5.24
C GLN A 556 2.10 6.12 6.74
N ILE A 557 1.18 6.99 7.10
CA ILE A 557 0.70 7.19 8.47
C ILE A 557 -0.80 7.01 8.45
N LYS A 558 -1.33 6.18 9.36
CA LYS A 558 -2.76 6.06 9.63
C LYS A 558 -3.00 6.33 11.11
N VAL A 559 -3.95 7.18 11.40
CA VAL A 559 -4.42 7.45 12.76
C VAL A 559 -5.93 7.29 12.76
N ASN A 560 -6.45 6.46 13.65
CA ASN A 560 -7.88 6.28 13.85
C ASN A 560 -8.24 6.53 15.30
N VAL A 561 -9.22 7.39 15.52
CA VAL A 561 -9.82 7.65 16.83
C VAL A 561 -11.27 7.23 16.76
N GLU A 562 -11.71 6.44 17.70
CA GLU A 562 -13.08 5.92 17.78
C GLU A 562 -13.61 6.07 19.20
N THR A 563 -14.86 6.50 19.32
CA THR A 563 -15.60 6.47 20.59
C THR A 563 -16.94 5.79 20.40
N ALA A 564 -17.38 5.05 21.40
CA ALA A 564 -18.65 4.36 21.37
C ALA A 564 -19.49 4.64 22.62
N GLY A 565 -20.82 4.58 22.48
CA GLY A 565 -21.79 4.65 23.55
C GLY A 565 -22.03 6.04 24.18
N ASN A 566 -21.22 7.05 23.85
CA ASN A 566 -21.30 8.35 24.50
C ASN A 566 -22.62 9.07 24.26
N LEU A 567 -23.14 9.01 23.03
CA LEU A 567 -24.46 9.62 22.72
C LEU A 567 -25.60 8.94 23.49
N LEU A 568 -25.63 7.62 23.51
CA LEU A 568 -26.62 6.85 24.25
C LEU A 568 -26.50 7.08 25.75
N TYR A 569 -25.26 7.16 26.27
CA TYR A 569 -25.03 7.46 27.68
C TYR A 569 -25.53 8.87 28.05
N GLY A 570 -25.27 9.85 27.21
CA GLY A 570 -25.81 11.21 27.36
C GLY A 570 -27.34 11.22 27.38
N ILE A 571 -27.98 10.54 26.43
CA ILE A 571 -29.45 10.41 26.38
C ILE A 571 -29.96 9.71 27.63
N SER A 572 -29.36 8.58 28.04
CA SER A 572 -29.79 7.85 29.25
C SER A 572 -29.72 8.70 30.52
N LYS A 573 -28.70 9.57 30.63
CA LYS A 573 -28.57 10.53 31.75
C LYS A 573 -29.61 11.62 31.67
N LEU A 574 -29.86 12.19 30.51
CA LEU A 574 -30.87 13.25 30.32
C LEU A 574 -32.30 12.77 30.57
N THR A 575 -32.61 11.54 30.20
CA THR A 575 -33.92 10.92 30.40
C THR A 575 -34.08 10.27 31.77
N HIS A 576 -33.08 10.35 32.66
CA HIS A 576 -33.08 9.69 33.98
C HIS A 576 -33.37 8.17 33.87
N ALA A 577 -32.89 7.52 32.82
CA ALA A 577 -33.08 6.09 32.59
C ALA A 577 -32.54 5.27 33.77
N HIS A 578 -33.25 4.19 34.13
CA HIS A 578 -32.80 3.26 35.18
C HIS A 578 -31.76 2.28 34.61
N ARG A 579 -30.77 1.94 35.42
CA ARG A 579 -29.82 0.85 35.07
C ARG A 579 -30.54 -0.49 35.25
N SER A 580 -30.25 -1.41 34.35
CA SER A 580 -30.72 -2.81 34.47
C SER A 580 -30.11 -3.44 35.74
N ALA A 581 -30.92 -3.95 36.62
CA ALA A 581 -30.49 -4.61 37.87
C ALA A 581 -29.65 -5.87 37.58
N THR A 582 -29.92 -6.56 36.47
CA THR A 582 -29.23 -7.80 36.11
C THR A 582 -27.86 -7.53 35.43
N LYS A 583 -27.71 -6.39 34.74
CA LYS A 583 -26.49 -6.08 33.96
C LYS A 583 -25.66 -4.94 34.54
N ASP A 584 -26.18 -4.27 35.60
CA ASP A 584 -25.61 -3.03 36.16
C ASP A 584 -25.16 -2.01 35.09
N ALA A 585 -25.95 -1.91 34.03
CA ALA A 585 -25.66 -1.05 32.86
C ALA A 585 -26.95 -0.42 32.33
N TYR A 586 -26.83 0.74 31.67
CA TYR A 586 -27.91 1.29 30.87
C TYR A 586 -28.13 0.43 29.64
N THR A 587 -29.39 0.25 29.26
CA THR A 587 -29.76 -0.57 28.11
C THR A 587 -30.45 0.28 27.04
N PHE A 588 -30.30 -0.14 25.77
CA PHE A 588 -31.06 0.35 24.65
C PHE A 588 -31.78 -0.84 24.01
N LEU A 589 -33.12 -0.75 23.90
CA LEU A 589 -33.97 -1.88 23.47
C LEU A 589 -33.74 -3.16 24.30
N GLY A 590 -33.51 -3.00 25.62
CA GLY A 590 -33.26 -4.15 26.52
C GLY A 590 -31.84 -4.72 26.48
N ILE A 591 -30.96 -4.18 25.63
CA ILE A 591 -29.59 -4.67 25.43
C ILE A 591 -28.58 -3.65 25.96
N ALA A 592 -27.60 -4.12 26.72
CA ALA A 592 -26.53 -3.27 27.23
C ALA A 592 -25.68 -2.74 26.05
N TYR A 593 -25.44 -1.43 26.02
CA TYR A 593 -24.58 -0.84 25.00
C TYR A 593 -23.16 -0.62 25.51
N SER A 594 -22.21 -0.84 24.62
CA SER A 594 -20.79 -0.66 24.95
C SER A 594 -20.37 0.81 24.93
N GLN A 595 -19.57 1.20 25.94
CA GLN A 595 -18.98 2.53 26.04
C GLN A 595 -17.45 2.43 26.16
N TYR A 596 -16.73 2.96 25.16
CA TYR A 596 -15.27 2.93 25.12
C TYR A 596 -14.69 4.04 24.24
N ALA A 597 -13.39 4.30 24.41
CA ALA A 597 -12.56 5.09 23.49
C ALA A 597 -11.43 4.24 22.97
N ARG A 598 -11.06 4.43 21.70
CA ARG A 598 -10.00 3.69 21.03
C ARG A 598 -9.16 4.62 20.15
N LEU A 599 -7.83 4.44 20.19
CA LEU A 599 -6.85 5.11 19.35
C LEU A 599 -5.97 4.05 18.71
N ASP A 600 -5.87 4.09 17.38
CA ASP A 600 -4.94 3.27 16.60
C ASP A 600 -3.98 4.19 15.84
N PHE A 601 -2.71 3.86 15.88
CA PHE A 601 -1.64 4.47 15.10
C PHE A 601 -0.93 3.39 14.30
N ASP A 602 -0.73 3.61 13.00
CA ASP A 602 -0.03 2.71 12.09
C ASP A 602 0.93 3.52 11.21
N PHE A 603 2.19 3.15 11.24
CA PHE A 603 3.26 3.76 10.46
C PHE A 603 3.97 2.70 9.63
N SER A 604 4.10 2.96 8.33
CA SER A 604 4.87 2.11 7.42
C SER A 604 5.82 2.98 6.60
N LYS A 605 7.07 2.54 6.45
CA LYS A 605 8.11 3.23 5.66
C LYS A 605 8.77 2.26 4.70
N SER A 606 8.99 2.70 3.47
CA SER A 606 9.81 1.98 2.50
C SER A 606 11.15 2.64 2.30
N ILE A 607 12.22 1.85 2.19
CA ILE A 607 13.57 2.26 1.84
C ILE A 607 13.99 1.41 0.64
N VAL A 608 14.19 2.06 -0.50
CA VAL A 608 14.56 1.39 -1.74
C VAL A 608 16.09 1.42 -1.89
N PHE A 609 16.71 0.27 -1.99
CA PHE A 609 18.15 0.15 -2.21
C PHE A 609 18.49 0.03 -3.69
N THR A 610 17.70 -0.77 -4.42
CA THR A 610 17.82 -1.00 -5.86
C THR A 610 16.44 -1.30 -6.44
N ASP A 611 16.31 -1.36 -7.75
CA ASP A 611 15.06 -1.74 -8.42
C ASP A 611 14.57 -3.15 -8.04
N ARG A 612 15.44 -3.97 -7.44
CA ARG A 612 15.17 -5.36 -7.06
C ARG A 612 15.23 -5.63 -5.55
N ALA A 613 15.53 -4.62 -4.74
CA ALA A 613 15.66 -4.77 -3.29
C ALA A 613 15.17 -3.55 -2.54
N SER A 614 14.36 -3.78 -1.53
CA SER A 614 13.81 -2.74 -0.65
C SER A 614 13.69 -3.25 0.78
N MET A 615 13.60 -2.34 1.72
CA MET A 615 13.29 -2.61 3.11
C MET A 615 11.99 -1.92 3.49
N ALA A 616 11.12 -2.62 4.18
CA ALA A 616 9.91 -2.09 4.77
C ALA A 616 10.03 -2.07 6.29
N ILE A 617 9.62 -0.98 6.91
CA ILE A 617 9.57 -0.80 8.35
C ILE A 617 8.11 -0.54 8.71
N HIS A 618 7.61 -1.23 9.71
CA HIS A 618 6.26 -1.07 10.22
C HIS A 618 6.28 -0.87 11.73
N ALA A 619 5.45 0.03 12.21
CA ALA A 619 5.22 0.25 13.63
C ALA A 619 3.73 0.55 13.86
N ALA A 620 3.07 -0.25 14.68
CA ALA A 620 1.68 -0.04 15.03
C ALA A 620 1.51 0.00 16.55
N PHE A 621 0.67 0.90 17.00
CA PHE A 621 0.27 1.05 18.38
C PHE A 621 -1.25 1.19 18.44
N GLY A 622 -1.86 0.51 19.39
CA GLY A 622 -3.29 0.61 19.63
C GLY A 622 -3.62 0.59 21.12
N ILE A 623 -4.56 1.43 21.54
CA ILE A 623 -5.11 1.43 22.89
C ILE A 623 -6.62 1.58 22.82
N ALA A 624 -7.33 0.78 23.60
CA ALA A 624 -8.77 0.83 23.73
C ALA A 624 -9.17 0.72 25.21
N GLN A 625 -9.92 1.70 25.69
CA GLN A 625 -10.30 1.81 27.10
C GLN A 625 -11.81 1.78 27.26
N PRO A 626 -12.40 0.77 27.91
CA PRO A 626 -13.80 0.78 28.32
C PRO A 626 -13.99 1.70 29.52
N TYR A 627 -15.12 2.39 29.57
CA TYR A 627 -15.50 3.27 30.68
C TYR A 627 -17.03 3.41 30.78
N GLY A 628 -17.49 4.08 31.83
CA GLY A 628 -18.91 4.45 32.03
C GLY A 628 -19.85 3.24 32.09
N ASN A 629 -20.50 2.95 30.96
CA ASN A 629 -21.46 1.84 30.85
C ASN A 629 -20.79 0.47 30.62
N SER A 630 -19.50 0.41 30.40
CA SER A 630 -18.78 -0.83 30.12
C SER A 630 -17.57 -1.01 31.03
N THR A 631 -17.42 -2.18 31.61
CA THR A 631 -16.24 -2.61 32.36
C THR A 631 -15.26 -3.41 31.49
N ILE A 632 -15.76 -4.08 30.46
CA ILE A 632 -15.02 -4.94 29.55
C ILE A 632 -15.20 -4.40 28.12
N LEU A 633 -14.13 -4.45 27.32
CA LEU A 633 -14.18 -4.10 25.91
C LEU A 633 -14.81 -5.24 25.09
N PRO A 634 -15.73 -4.95 24.15
CA PRO A 634 -16.25 -5.96 23.24
C PRO A 634 -15.12 -6.73 22.54
N TYR A 635 -15.30 -8.03 22.37
CA TYR A 635 -14.30 -8.91 21.76
C TYR A 635 -13.85 -8.43 20.38
N GLU A 636 -14.74 -7.94 19.55
CA GLU A 636 -14.48 -7.38 18.23
C GLU A 636 -13.61 -6.11 18.25
N ARG A 637 -13.44 -5.52 19.43
CA ARG A 637 -12.64 -4.29 19.62
C ARG A 637 -11.34 -4.52 20.35
N ARG A 638 -11.15 -5.72 20.89
CA ARG A 638 -9.90 -6.11 21.53
C ARG A 638 -8.81 -6.37 20.50
N TYR A 639 -7.58 -6.22 20.92
CA TYR A 639 -6.41 -6.51 20.09
C TYR A 639 -5.95 -7.95 20.31
N PHE A 640 -5.31 -8.50 19.31
CA PHE A 640 -4.60 -9.78 19.36
C PHE A 640 -3.25 -9.65 18.67
N ALA A 641 -2.30 -10.56 19.00
CA ALA A 641 -0.98 -10.64 18.41
C ALA A 641 -0.63 -12.06 17.98
N GLY A 642 0.37 -12.16 17.07
CA GLY A 642 0.73 -13.39 16.39
C GLY A 642 0.02 -13.55 15.03
N GLY A 643 0.57 -14.42 14.20
CA GLY A 643 0.09 -14.69 12.85
C GLY A 643 0.88 -13.95 11.76
N ALA A 644 0.50 -14.20 10.53
CA ALA A 644 1.22 -13.77 9.34
C ALA A 644 1.41 -12.24 9.18
N ASN A 645 0.58 -11.42 9.83
CA ASN A 645 0.60 -9.95 9.73
C ASN A 645 0.95 -9.24 11.05
N SER A 646 1.53 -9.97 12.01
CA SER A 646 1.98 -9.45 13.29
C SER A 646 3.31 -10.12 13.64
N VAL A 647 3.51 -10.60 14.88
CA VAL A 647 4.74 -11.30 15.29
C VAL A 647 4.72 -12.75 14.80
N ARG A 648 5.40 -13.02 13.69
CA ARG A 648 5.33 -14.28 12.92
C ARG A 648 5.98 -15.50 13.57
N GLY A 649 6.56 -15.36 14.76
CA GLY A 649 7.00 -16.50 15.57
C GLY A 649 5.87 -17.23 16.31
N TRP A 650 4.65 -16.69 16.30
CA TRP A 650 3.47 -17.25 16.95
C TRP A 650 2.34 -17.49 15.95
N SER A 651 1.54 -18.52 16.21
CA SER A 651 0.29 -18.74 15.49
C SER A 651 -0.66 -17.54 15.62
N VAL A 652 -1.69 -17.51 14.82
CA VAL A 652 -2.73 -16.47 14.88
C VAL A 652 -3.30 -16.43 16.30
N ARG A 653 -3.32 -15.26 16.93
CA ARG A 653 -3.75 -15.04 18.32
C ARG A 653 -3.01 -15.89 19.36
N GLY A 654 -1.81 -16.35 19.06
CA GLY A 654 -1.04 -17.21 19.97
C GLY A 654 -0.09 -16.45 20.89
N LEU A 655 -0.12 -15.11 20.92
CA LEU A 655 0.79 -14.29 21.71
C LEU A 655 0.04 -13.35 22.67
N GLY A 656 0.43 -13.37 23.94
CA GLY A 656 -0.03 -12.46 24.98
C GLY A 656 -1.43 -12.78 25.52
N PRO A 657 -2.03 -11.88 26.32
CA PRO A 657 -1.47 -10.58 26.77
C PRO A 657 -0.34 -10.71 27.80
N GLY A 658 0.66 -9.84 27.67
CA GLY A 658 1.82 -9.85 28.57
C GLY A 658 2.55 -11.18 28.62
N THR A 659 2.61 -11.81 29.81
CA THR A 659 3.19 -13.14 30.03
C THR A 659 2.18 -14.28 30.02
N PHE A 660 0.90 -14.00 29.76
CA PHE A 660 -0.16 -14.99 29.75
C PHE A 660 0.06 -16.06 28.68
N LYS A 661 -0.02 -17.34 29.05
CA LYS A 661 0.24 -18.49 28.18
C LYS A 661 -1.01 -19.20 27.65
N GLY A 662 -2.20 -18.70 27.99
CA GLY A 662 -3.45 -19.42 27.81
C GLY A 662 -3.80 -20.31 29.00
N LYS A 663 -4.87 -21.08 28.89
CA LYS A 663 -5.34 -21.99 29.95
C LYS A 663 -4.47 -23.25 29.94
N ASP A 664 -3.89 -23.59 31.09
CA ASP A 664 -3.05 -24.79 31.27
C ASP A 664 -1.87 -24.90 30.24
N GLY A 665 -1.35 -23.75 29.80
CA GLY A 665 -0.27 -23.68 28.81
C GLY A 665 -0.71 -23.95 27.37
N LYS A 666 -2.00 -24.20 27.12
CA LYS A 666 -2.58 -24.33 25.78
C LYS A 666 -3.07 -22.97 25.26
N ILE A 667 -2.97 -22.78 23.95
CA ILE A 667 -3.44 -21.55 23.31
C ILE A 667 -4.95 -21.42 23.50
N ASP A 668 -5.38 -20.33 24.13
CA ASP A 668 -6.79 -19.97 24.29
C ASP A 668 -7.07 -18.73 23.45
N PHE A 669 -7.48 -18.96 22.21
CA PHE A 669 -7.70 -17.90 21.20
C PHE A 669 -8.67 -16.80 21.64
N ILE A 670 -9.57 -17.08 22.60
CA ILE A 670 -10.58 -16.16 23.06
C ILE A 670 -9.98 -15.24 24.14
N ASN A 671 -9.26 -15.83 25.07
CA ASN A 671 -8.65 -15.08 26.18
C ASN A 671 -7.28 -14.46 25.79
N GLN A 672 -6.66 -14.87 24.68
CA GLN A 672 -5.43 -14.23 24.21
C GLN A 672 -5.70 -12.93 23.43
N THR A 673 -6.39 -12.01 24.09
CA THR A 673 -6.75 -10.67 23.59
C THR A 673 -6.41 -9.60 24.62
N GLY A 674 -6.18 -8.36 24.18
CA GLY A 674 -5.81 -7.25 25.05
C GLY A 674 -6.44 -5.91 24.65
N ASN A 675 -6.26 -4.92 25.49
CA ASN A 675 -6.75 -3.55 25.27
C ASN A 675 -5.67 -2.62 24.71
N LEU A 676 -4.41 -3.05 24.76
CA LEU A 676 -3.25 -2.32 24.27
C LEU A 676 -2.43 -3.24 23.38
N LYS A 677 -1.91 -2.71 22.26
CA LYS A 677 -1.09 -3.44 21.30
C LYS A 677 0.14 -2.61 20.93
N LEU A 678 1.28 -3.28 20.82
CA LEU A 678 2.48 -2.79 20.17
C LEU A 678 2.92 -3.85 19.13
N ASP A 679 3.19 -3.41 17.91
CA ASP A 679 3.64 -4.27 16.81
C ASP A 679 4.69 -3.54 16.00
N LEU A 680 5.89 -4.11 15.92
CA LEU A 680 7.06 -3.56 15.23
C LEU A 680 7.58 -4.61 14.27
N SER A 681 7.86 -4.23 13.02
CA SER A 681 8.40 -5.16 12.04
C SER A 681 9.38 -4.46 11.10
N VAL A 682 10.45 -5.17 10.77
CA VAL A 682 11.40 -4.78 9.72
C VAL A 682 11.53 -5.94 8.77
N GLU A 683 11.30 -5.69 7.48
CA GLU A 683 11.35 -6.73 6.44
C GLU A 683 12.20 -6.27 5.27
N TRP A 684 13.29 -6.99 5.00
CA TRP A 684 14.08 -6.82 3.80
C TRP A 684 13.54 -7.74 2.70
N ARG A 685 13.21 -7.17 1.55
CA ARG A 685 12.62 -7.84 0.39
C ARG A 685 13.57 -7.77 -0.78
N ALA A 686 13.79 -8.90 -1.46
CA ALA A 686 14.61 -8.95 -2.66
C ALA A 686 13.98 -9.85 -3.73
N GLN A 687 13.96 -9.38 -4.97
CA GLN A 687 13.58 -10.20 -6.09
C GLN A 687 14.67 -11.25 -6.34
N LEU A 688 14.29 -12.52 -6.35
CA LEU A 688 15.19 -13.64 -6.62
C LEU A 688 15.26 -13.89 -8.13
N PHE A 689 14.19 -14.39 -8.69
CA PHE A 689 14.09 -14.63 -10.13
C PHE A 689 12.60 -14.66 -10.53
N TRP A 690 12.30 -14.38 -11.77
CA TRP A 690 10.96 -14.35 -12.33
C TRP A 690 10.02 -13.56 -11.42
N LYS A 691 8.94 -14.16 -10.92
CA LYS A 691 7.98 -13.58 -10.01
C LYS A 691 8.21 -13.95 -8.53
N LEU A 692 9.30 -14.65 -8.23
CA LEU A 692 9.65 -15.08 -6.87
C LEU A 692 10.52 -14.03 -6.18
N HIS A 693 10.13 -13.66 -4.98
CA HIS A 693 10.86 -12.76 -4.09
C HIS A 693 11.16 -13.47 -2.78
N GLY A 694 12.33 -13.21 -2.24
CA GLY A 694 12.72 -13.59 -0.90
C GLY A 694 12.53 -12.43 0.08
N ALA A 695 12.27 -12.76 1.33
CA ALA A 695 12.28 -11.79 2.41
C ALA A 695 12.99 -12.36 3.64
N PHE A 696 13.61 -11.46 4.38
CA PHE A 696 14.09 -11.69 5.74
C PHE A 696 13.40 -10.69 6.65
N PHE A 697 12.90 -11.14 7.79
CA PHE A 697 12.16 -10.28 8.69
C PHE A 697 12.55 -10.43 10.16
N LEU A 698 12.34 -9.34 10.88
CA LEU A 698 12.43 -9.24 12.32
C LEU A 698 11.14 -8.60 12.81
N ASP A 699 10.44 -9.29 13.71
CA ASP A 699 9.19 -8.81 14.30
C ASP A 699 9.34 -8.71 15.81
N ALA A 700 8.73 -7.70 16.41
CA ALA A 700 8.66 -7.55 17.86
C ALA A 700 7.33 -6.94 18.27
N GLY A 701 6.76 -7.37 19.38
CA GLY A 701 5.52 -6.82 19.86
C GLY A 701 4.86 -7.66 20.94
N ASN A 702 3.72 -7.21 21.40
CA ASN A 702 2.83 -7.91 22.32
C ASN A 702 1.50 -7.15 22.42
N ILE A 703 0.57 -7.73 23.16
CA ILE A 703 -0.65 -7.09 23.63
C ILE A 703 -0.67 -7.08 25.17
N TRP A 704 -1.45 -6.18 25.74
CA TRP A 704 -1.66 -6.07 27.19
C TRP A 704 -3.08 -5.62 27.51
N ASN A 705 -3.43 -5.69 28.76
CA ASN A 705 -4.64 -5.08 29.28
C ASN A 705 -4.29 -3.82 30.08
N THR A 706 -5.14 -2.81 29.98
CA THR A 706 -5.06 -1.57 30.77
C THR A 706 -5.51 -1.76 32.22
N ARG A 707 -6.16 -2.89 32.52
CA ARG A 707 -6.63 -3.28 33.85
C ARG A 707 -6.25 -4.74 34.13
N LYS A 708 -6.21 -5.10 35.39
CA LYS A 708 -6.01 -6.49 35.82
C LYS A 708 -7.32 -7.26 35.62
N TYR A 709 -7.25 -8.39 34.90
CA TYR A 709 -8.33 -9.35 34.77
C TYR A 709 -7.90 -10.68 35.39
N ALA A 710 -8.80 -11.33 36.14
CA ALA A 710 -8.51 -12.57 36.84
C ALA A 710 -8.27 -13.75 35.86
N ASP A 711 -8.94 -13.71 34.71
CA ASP A 711 -8.84 -14.67 33.61
C ASP A 711 -7.56 -14.54 32.76
N GLN A 712 -6.79 -13.46 32.96
CA GLN A 712 -5.55 -13.20 32.21
C GLN A 712 -4.39 -12.81 33.16
N PRO A 713 -3.90 -13.73 34.02
CA PRO A 713 -2.80 -13.43 34.95
C PRO A 713 -1.53 -13.07 34.17
N GLY A 714 -0.85 -11.98 34.59
CA GLY A 714 0.33 -11.47 33.91
C GLY A 714 0.06 -10.63 32.66
N GLY A 715 -1.23 -10.43 32.28
CA GLY A 715 -1.62 -9.67 31.10
C GLY A 715 -1.72 -8.17 31.30
N GLU A 716 -1.54 -7.65 32.52
CA GLU A 716 -1.62 -6.23 32.83
C GLU A 716 -0.42 -5.43 32.32
N PHE A 717 -0.66 -4.30 31.67
CA PHE A 717 0.39 -3.37 31.27
C PHE A 717 0.95 -2.61 32.45
N ARG A 718 2.27 -2.65 32.63
CA ARG A 718 3.00 -1.86 33.63
C ARG A 718 4.20 -1.20 32.98
N PHE A 719 4.27 0.13 33.10
CA PHE A 719 5.31 0.94 32.43
C PHE A 719 6.74 0.52 32.80
N ASN A 720 6.96 0.02 34.01
CA ASN A 720 8.26 -0.46 34.49
C ASN A 720 8.59 -1.92 34.10
N LYS A 721 7.65 -2.65 33.47
CA LYS A 721 7.82 -4.09 33.15
C LYS A 721 7.53 -4.46 31.71
N PHE A 722 6.79 -3.61 30.94
CA PHE A 722 6.30 -3.97 29.58
C PHE A 722 7.44 -4.35 28.62
N TYR A 723 8.59 -3.68 28.68
CA TYR A 723 9.75 -3.97 27.83
C TYR A 723 10.31 -5.37 28.02
N ARG A 724 10.15 -5.98 29.21
CA ARG A 724 10.50 -7.38 29.48
C ARG A 724 9.49 -8.37 28.92
N GLN A 725 8.33 -7.90 28.54
CA GLN A 725 7.23 -8.70 28.01
C GLN A 725 7.11 -8.57 26.49
N ILE A 726 8.03 -7.87 25.84
CA ILE A 726 8.07 -7.78 24.37
C ILE A 726 8.56 -9.13 23.84
N ALA A 727 7.72 -9.74 22.98
CA ALA A 727 8.07 -10.90 22.19
C ALA A 727 8.90 -10.48 20.98
N ALA A 728 9.85 -11.29 20.55
CA ALA A 728 10.62 -11.07 19.33
C ALA A 728 10.68 -12.36 18.48
N ALA A 729 10.63 -12.18 17.18
CA ALA A 729 10.74 -13.25 16.20
C ALA A 729 11.63 -12.84 15.03
N TYR A 730 12.24 -13.81 14.38
CA TYR A 730 12.94 -13.63 13.12
C TYR A 730 12.52 -14.72 12.14
N GLY A 731 12.74 -14.48 10.86
CA GLY A 731 12.37 -15.50 9.89
C GLY A 731 12.66 -15.13 8.46
N VAL A 732 12.35 -16.09 7.62
CA VAL A 732 12.49 -15.97 6.17
C VAL A 732 11.15 -16.22 5.50
N GLY A 733 10.96 -15.64 4.34
CA GLY A 733 9.73 -15.85 3.61
C GLY A 733 9.91 -15.82 2.11
N LEU A 734 9.02 -16.50 1.43
CA LEU A 734 8.90 -16.51 -0.02
C LEU A 734 7.63 -15.77 -0.43
N ARG A 735 7.72 -15.00 -1.50
CA ARG A 735 6.61 -14.26 -2.09
C ARG A 735 6.54 -14.59 -3.57
N LEU A 736 5.42 -15.10 -4.00
CA LEU A 736 5.13 -15.35 -5.41
C LEU A 736 4.13 -14.31 -5.90
N ASN A 737 4.61 -13.39 -6.74
CA ASN A 737 3.82 -12.28 -7.24
C ASN A 737 3.17 -12.63 -8.59
N PHE A 738 1.84 -12.65 -8.63
CA PHE A 738 1.04 -12.91 -9.82
C PHE A 738 0.51 -11.65 -10.49
N ASP A 739 1.06 -10.46 -10.17
CA ASP A 739 0.65 -9.13 -10.62
C ASP A 739 -0.67 -8.64 -9.99
N TYR A 740 -1.65 -9.50 -9.81
CA TYR A 740 -2.94 -9.19 -9.17
C TYR A 740 -2.96 -9.52 -7.68
N PHE A 741 -2.18 -10.50 -7.27
CA PHE A 741 -2.06 -10.90 -5.87
C PHE A 741 -0.67 -11.52 -5.62
N ILE A 742 -0.27 -11.50 -4.36
CA ILE A 742 1.00 -12.06 -3.91
C ILE A 742 0.68 -13.21 -2.97
N LEU A 743 1.13 -14.43 -3.30
CA LEU A 743 1.15 -15.54 -2.37
C LEU A 743 2.39 -15.45 -1.49
N ARG A 744 2.22 -15.62 -0.21
CA ARG A 744 3.28 -15.51 0.78
C ARG A 744 3.35 -16.75 1.66
N LEU A 745 4.57 -17.24 1.83
CA LEU A 745 4.91 -18.31 2.75
C LEU A 745 6.01 -17.82 3.68
N ASP A 746 5.72 -17.66 4.96
CA ASP A 746 6.64 -17.15 5.96
C ASP A 746 6.93 -18.24 7.00
N GLY A 747 8.22 -18.55 7.22
CA GLY A 747 8.71 -19.36 8.33
C GLY A 747 9.31 -18.46 9.40
N GLY A 748 8.67 -18.40 10.55
CA GLY A 748 9.08 -17.59 11.70
C GLY A 748 9.59 -18.42 12.85
N MET A 749 10.68 -17.97 13.48
CA MET A 749 11.26 -18.53 14.69
C MET A 749 11.13 -17.53 15.83
N LYS A 750 10.77 -17.98 17.01
CA LYS A 750 10.79 -17.16 18.23
C LYS A 750 12.23 -16.84 18.59
N ALA A 751 12.50 -15.58 18.90
CA ALA A 751 13.79 -15.13 19.44
C ALA A 751 13.71 -14.85 20.94
N VAL A 752 12.65 -14.15 21.35
CA VAL A 752 12.34 -13.84 22.75
C VAL A 752 10.88 -14.20 23.02
N ASN A 753 10.66 -15.11 23.96
CA ASN A 753 9.33 -15.45 24.44
C ASN A 753 9.04 -14.69 25.73
N PRO A 754 7.94 -13.92 25.85
CA PRO A 754 7.63 -13.13 27.03
C PRO A 754 7.35 -13.95 28.29
N THR A 755 7.19 -15.27 28.16
CA THR A 755 7.00 -16.18 29.29
C THR A 755 8.25 -16.26 30.17
N GLU A 756 8.06 -16.46 31.47
CA GLU A 756 9.19 -16.64 32.41
C GLU A 756 9.76 -18.07 32.32
N GLY A 757 11.04 -18.22 32.67
CA GLY A 757 11.74 -19.51 32.74
C GLY A 757 12.69 -19.77 31.57
N GLU A 758 13.13 -21.04 31.40
CA GLU A 758 14.10 -21.48 30.40
C GLU A 758 13.67 -21.24 28.95
N GLU A 759 12.36 -21.16 28.72
CA GLU A 759 11.77 -20.92 27.39
C GLU A 759 11.84 -19.46 26.93
N ARG A 760 12.39 -18.56 27.75
CA ARG A 760 12.39 -17.13 27.47
C ARG A 760 13.25 -16.71 26.28
N TYR A 761 14.35 -17.42 26.07
CA TYR A 761 15.32 -17.08 25.03
C TYR A 761 15.53 -18.23 24.03
N PRO A 762 14.52 -18.53 23.17
CA PRO A 762 14.65 -19.58 22.15
C PRO A 762 15.79 -19.34 21.17
N LEU A 763 16.22 -18.09 21.01
CA LEU A 763 17.39 -17.74 20.17
C LEU A 763 18.66 -18.45 20.66
N ILE A 764 18.82 -18.63 21.98
CA ILE A 764 19.99 -19.28 22.57
C ILE A 764 19.81 -20.82 22.61
N HIS A 765 18.60 -21.29 22.91
CA HIS A 765 18.25 -22.72 23.00
C HIS A 765 17.06 -23.03 22.07
N PRO A 766 17.27 -23.04 20.74
CA PRO A 766 16.17 -23.21 19.78
C PRO A 766 15.61 -24.63 19.80
N ASN A 767 14.29 -24.73 19.87
CA ASN A 767 13.56 -25.97 19.67
C ASN A 767 12.62 -25.79 18.48
N PHE A 768 12.95 -26.42 17.33
CA PHE A 768 12.21 -26.21 16.10
C PHE A 768 10.74 -26.62 16.22
N SER A 769 10.42 -27.67 16.94
CA SER A 769 9.04 -28.15 17.14
C SER A 769 8.18 -27.15 17.92
N ARG A 770 8.76 -26.46 18.90
CA ARG A 770 8.06 -25.50 19.77
C ARG A 770 8.10 -24.07 19.25
N ASP A 771 9.20 -23.67 18.61
CA ASP A 771 9.53 -22.27 18.38
C ASP A 771 9.36 -21.84 16.92
N PHE A 772 9.16 -22.79 16.01
CA PHE A 772 8.92 -22.52 14.58
C PHE A 772 7.44 -22.46 14.26
N THR A 773 7.07 -21.48 13.45
CA THR A 773 5.69 -21.34 12.93
C THR A 773 5.73 -21.04 11.44
N LEU A 774 4.94 -21.77 10.68
CA LEU A 774 4.76 -21.57 9.24
C LEU A 774 3.45 -20.85 8.97
N HIS A 775 3.52 -19.77 8.18
CA HIS A 775 2.36 -18.98 7.79
C HIS A 775 2.19 -18.97 6.28
N PHE A 776 0.98 -19.27 5.84
CA PHE A 776 0.54 -19.02 4.48
C PHE A 776 -0.37 -17.79 4.47
N ALA A 777 -0.14 -16.85 3.55
CA ALA A 777 -0.95 -15.64 3.47
C ALA A 777 -1.00 -15.08 2.04
N VAL A 778 -1.98 -14.22 1.79
CA VAL A 778 -2.15 -13.48 0.54
C VAL A 778 -1.91 -12.00 0.79
N GLY A 779 -1.12 -11.36 -0.07
CA GLY A 779 -0.72 -9.96 0.08
C GLY A 779 0.58 -9.77 0.88
N LEU A 780 0.99 -8.52 1.04
CA LEU A 780 2.12 -8.14 1.89
C LEU A 780 1.63 -7.93 3.34
N PRO A 781 2.50 -8.10 4.35
CA PRO A 781 2.09 -7.99 5.76
C PRO A 781 1.74 -6.54 6.16
N PHE A 782 2.33 -5.54 5.51
CA PHE A 782 2.13 -4.09 5.72
C PHE A 782 2.61 -3.27 4.52
#